data_382876d688af4dd2280e3f33f5c26a3d
#
_entry.id   382876d688af4dd2280e3f33f5c26a3d
#
_cell.length_a   1.000
_cell.length_b   1.000
_cell.length_c   1.000
_cell.angle_alpha   90.00
_cell.angle_beta   90.00
_cell.angle_gamma   90.00
#
_symmetry.space_group_name_H-M   'P 1'
#
loop_
_entity.id
_entity.type
_entity.pdbx_description
1 polymer ?
#
loop_
_entity_poly.entity_id
_entity_poly.type
_entity_poly.pdbx_seq_one_letter_code
_entity_poly.pdbx_strand_id
1 'polypeptide(L)'
;VGAFFAGENGNSTTGDAIYMRGADTSNSIYIDGIRDIGSVSRDTFNTEQVEVIKGPSGTDYGRSAPTGSINMISKQPRNDSGIDASASIGSAWFRRGTLDVNQVIGDTTAVRLNVMGEKTHDAGRDKVKNERYGVAPSVAFGLGTANRLYLNYLHVTQHNTPDGGIPTIGLPGYSAPSAGTAALNHSGKVDTHNFYGTDSDYDDSTTDTATMRFEHDINDNTTIRNTTRWSRVKQDYLMTAIMGGASNITQPTSDVNSWTWSRTANTRDVSNKILTNQTNLTSTFYTGSIGHDVSTGVEFTRETQTNYGVNPVTLPAVNIYHPDSSIHPGGLTRNGANANGQTDTFAIYAFDTLQITRDFELNGGIRLDNYHTEYDSATACGGSGRGAITCPTGVAKGSPVTTVDTAKSGNLMNWKAGALYHLTENGNVYINYAVSQQPPGGNNFALAQSGSGNSANRTDFKPQKANTSEIGTKWQVLDKRLLLTAALFRTDIENEVEQNDDGTYSQYGKKRVEGYEISVAGNITPAWQVIGGYTQQKATIKNGKDVAQDGSSSLPYTPEHAFTLWSQYQATDDISVGAGARYIGSMHKGSDGAVGTPAFTEGYWVADAKLGYRVNRNLDFQLNVYNLFDTDYVASINKSGYRYHPGEPRTFLLTANMHF
;
A
#
# COMPACT_ATOMS: atom_id res chain seq x y z
N VAL A 1 -11.79 3.27 6.30
CA VAL A 1 -12.02 2.17 7.23
C VAL A 1 -11.88 0.86 6.48
N GLY A 2 -11.24 -0.16 7.09
CA GLY A 2 -11.01 -1.47 6.47
C GLY A 2 -9.73 -1.59 5.61
N ALA A 3 -8.97 -0.52 5.44
CA ALA A 3 -7.61 -0.53 4.92
C ALA A 3 -6.68 0.07 5.97
N PHE A 4 -5.58 -0.61 6.27
CA PHE A 4 -4.68 -0.24 7.35
C PHE A 4 -3.25 -0.17 6.84
N PHE A 5 -2.52 0.86 7.26
CA PHE A 5 -1.09 0.94 7.08
C PHE A 5 -0.40 0.20 8.23
N ALA A 6 0.40 -0.80 7.90
CA ALA A 6 1.09 -1.63 8.89
C ALA A 6 2.55 -1.21 9.10
N GLY A 7 3.01 -0.14 8.45
CA GLY A 7 4.40 0.27 8.51
C GLY A 7 5.32 -0.86 8.01
N GLU A 8 6.15 -1.37 8.88
CA GLU A 8 6.99 -2.52 8.60
C GLU A 8 6.23 -3.83 8.79
N ASN A 9 6.18 -4.70 7.78
CA ASN A 9 5.55 -6.02 7.87
C ASN A 9 6.54 -7.18 8.11
N GLY A 10 7.56 -6.93 8.88
CA GLY A 10 8.48 -7.95 9.37
C GLY A 10 9.78 -8.14 8.60
N ASN A 11 9.91 -7.60 7.39
CA ASN A 11 11.11 -7.71 6.58
C ASN A 11 11.89 -6.40 6.45
N SER A 12 11.59 -5.41 7.32
CA SER A 12 12.28 -4.12 7.33
C SER A 12 12.36 -3.53 5.92
N THR A 13 11.18 -3.29 5.34
CA THR A 13 11.05 -2.66 4.02
C THR A 13 10.58 -1.22 4.17
N THR A 14 10.83 -0.42 3.17
CA THR A 14 10.33 0.94 3.05
C THR A 14 9.17 1.00 2.06
N GLY A 15 8.43 2.12 2.04
CA GLY A 15 7.31 2.34 1.13
C GLY A 15 5.94 2.05 1.75
N ASP A 16 4.91 2.10 0.90
CA ASP A 16 3.53 1.92 1.35
C ASP A 16 3.23 0.44 1.66
N ALA A 17 2.92 0.14 2.91
CA ALA A 17 2.48 -1.18 3.37
C ALA A 17 1.02 -1.12 3.80
N ILE A 18 0.12 -1.77 3.03
CA ILE A 18 -1.33 -1.65 3.19
C ILE A 18 -1.95 -3.04 3.36
N TYR A 19 -2.78 -3.18 4.38
CA TYR A 19 -3.53 -4.40 4.67
C TYR A 19 -5.02 -4.17 4.52
N MET A 20 -5.70 -5.06 3.80
CA MET A 20 -7.15 -5.07 3.68
C MET A 20 -7.70 -6.48 3.87
N ARG A 21 -8.74 -6.62 4.71
CA ARG A 21 -9.44 -7.88 4.96
C ARG A 21 -8.46 -9.06 5.19
N GLY A 22 -7.45 -8.83 6.04
CA GLY A 22 -6.54 -9.88 6.50
C GLY A 22 -5.41 -10.25 5.55
N ALA A 23 -5.20 -9.52 4.47
CA ALA A 23 -4.10 -9.76 3.55
C ALA A 23 -3.33 -8.49 3.21
N ASP A 24 -2.04 -8.66 2.89
CA ASP A 24 -1.19 -7.60 2.36
C ASP A 24 -1.64 -7.25 0.94
N THR A 25 -2.05 -5.99 0.74
CA THR A 25 -2.49 -5.41 -0.52
C THR A 25 -1.53 -4.36 -1.06
N SER A 26 -0.34 -4.24 -0.48
CA SER A 26 0.67 -3.22 -0.85
C SER A 26 1.05 -3.27 -2.33
N ASN A 27 0.89 -4.42 -2.95
CA ASN A 27 1.15 -4.65 -4.38
C ASN A 27 -0.09 -4.56 -5.28
N SER A 28 -1.23 -4.17 -4.73
CA SER A 28 -2.49 -3.97 -5.47
C SER A 28 -2.84 -2.50 -5.55
N ILE A 29 -1.83 -1.68 -5.84
CA ILE A 29 -1.96 -0.25 -6.09
C ILE A 29 -1.92 -0.03 -7.60
N TYR A 30 -2.89 0.73 -8.09
CA TYR A 30 -3.07 1.06 -9.50
C TYR A 30 -3.10 2.56 -9.69
N ILE A 31 -2.62 3.01 -10.84
CA ILE A 31 -2.76 4.39 -11.30
C ILE A 31 -3.49 4.33 -12.63
N ASP A 32 -4.66 4.99 -12.71
CA ASP A 32 -5.54 4.97 -13.89
C ASP A 32 -5.87 3.54 -14.38
N GLY A 33 -6.08 2.61 -13.45
CA GLY A 33 -6.40 1.21 -13.73
C GLY A 33 -5.23 0.33 -14.15
N ILE A 34 -4.00 0.86 -14.23
CA ILE A 34 -2.79 0.10 -14.55
C ILE A 34 -1.97 -0.08 -13.27
N ARG A 35 -1.48 -1.29 -13.03
CA ARG A 35 -0.74 -1.62 -11.82
C ARG A 35 0.53 -0.76 -11.69
N ASP A 36 0.73 -0.19 -10.51
CA ASP A 36 1.94 0.52 -10.14
C ASP A 36 2.86 -0.41 -9.35
N ILE A 37 4.05 -0.67 -9.88
CA ILE A 37 5.01 -1.61 -9.32
C ILE A 37 6.12 -0.88 -8.58
N GLY A 38 6.50 -1.41 -7.43
CA GLY A 38 7.56 -0.87 -6.59
C GLY A 38 7.09 -0.60 -5.17
N SER A 39 8.01 -0.76 -4.21
CA SER A 39 7.73 -0.54 -2.78
C SER A 39 8.17 0.87 -2.38
N VAL A 40 7.58 1.88 -2.99
CA VAL A 40 7.86 3.30 -2.71
C VAL A 40 6.65 3.97 -2.09
N SER A 41 6.88 5.05 -1.35
CA SER A 41 5.80 5.91 -0.88
C SER A 41 5.30 6.79 -2.03
N ARG A 42 3.98 6.85 -2.20
CA ARG A 42 3.32 7.59 -3.27
C ARG A 42 2.78 8.90 -2.76
N ASP A 43 2.93 9.93 -3.56
CA ASP A 43 2.39 11.27 -3.28
C ASP A 43 1.14 11.53 -4.11
N THR A 44 0.22 12.33 -3.57
CA THR A 44 -1.07 12.64 -4.19
C THR A 44 -1.08 13.95 -4.98
N PHE A 45 0.06 14.64 -5.18
CA PHE A 45 0.09 15.96 -5.83
C PHE A 45 -0.48 15.96 -7.26
N ASN A 46 -0.38 14.82 -7.96
CA ASN A 46 -0.91 14.60 -9.32
C ASN A 46 -2.14 13.69 -9.32
N THR A 47 -2.83 13.55 -8.19
CA THR A 47 -3.98 12.66 -8.02
C THR A 47 -5.26 13.48 -7.90
N GLU A 48 -6.25 13.20 -8.76
CA GLU A 48 -7.58 13.78 -8.72
C GLU A 48 -8.48 13.06 -7.71
N GLN A 49 -8.37 11.73 -7.65
CA GLN A 49 -9.23 10.87 -6.85
C GLN A 49 -8.50 9.61 -6.42
N VAL A 50 -8.81 9.10 -5.24
CA VAL A 50 -8.36 7.79 -4.75
C VAL A 50 -9.58 6.90 -4.55
N GLU A 51 -9.58 5.74 -5.19
CA GLU A 51 -10.62 4.72 -5.09
C GLU A 51 -10.09 3.54 -4.26
N VAL A 52 -10.81 3.15 -3.23
CA VAL A 52 -10.50 1.97 -2.41
C VAL A 52 -11.55 0.91 -2.67
N ILE A 53 -11.15 -0.18 -3.31
CA ILE A 53 -12.00 -1.33 -3.60
C ILE A 53 -11.72 -2.40 -2.56
N LYS A 54 -12.72 -2.75 -1.76
CA LYS A 54 -12.64 -3.79 -0.74
C LYS A 54 -13.20 -5.09 -1.30
N GLY A 55 -12.46 -6.17 -1.14
CA GLY A 55 -12.79 -7.48 -1.72
C GLY A 55 -12.08 -7.74 -3.05
N PRO A 56 -12.37 -8.90 -3.70
CA PRO A 56 -11.68 -9.32 -4.91
C PRO A 56 -11.82 -8.31 -6.04
N SER A 57 -10.72 -7.80 -6.54
CA SER A 57 -10.65 -6.83 -7.63
C SER A 57 -9.94 -7.37 -8.89
N GLY A 58 -9.64 -8.66 -8.93
CA GLY A 58 -8.97 -9.30 -10.05
C GLY A 58 -9.75 -9.23 -11.36
N THR A 59 -11.07 -9.11 -11.30
CA THR A 59 -11.93 -8.91 -12.47
C THR A 59 -11.67 -7.55 -13.10
N ASP A 60 -11.49 -6.51 -12.28
CA ASP A 60 -11.34 -5.14 -12.76
C ASP A 60 -9.90 -4.83 -13.21
N TYR A 61 -8.90 -5.38 -12.49
CA TYR A 61 -7.49 -5.02 -12.67
C TYR A 61 -6.58 -6.20 -13.02
N GLY A 62 -7.12 -7.42 -13.13
CA GLY A 62 -6.34 -8.61 -13.39
C GLY A 62 -5.67 -9.18 -12.14
N ARG A 63 -4.42 -9.57 -12.29
CA ARG A 63 -3.60 -10.18 -11.24
C ARG A 63 -3.41 -9.23 -10.08
N SER A 64 -4.17 -9.38 -9.01
CA SER A 64 -4.15 -8.50 -7.83
C SER A 64 -4.26 -9.29 -6.54
N ALA A 65 -4.02 -8.60 -5.40
CA ALA A 65 -4.35 -9.17 -4.11
C ALA A 65 -5.84 -9.52 -4.02
N PRO A 66 -6.15 -10.67 -3.45
CA PRO A 66 -7.51 -11.20 -3.47
C PRO A 66 -8.49 -10.43 -2.58
N THR A 67 -8.02 -9.51 -1.74
CA THR A 67 -8.81 -8.89 -0.68
C THR A 67 -9.07 -7.40 -0.88
N GLY A 68 -8.48 -6.80 -1.90
CA GLY A 68 -8.73 -5.40 -2.23
C GLY A 68 -7.66 -4.75 -3.08
N SER A 69 -7.94 -3.51 -3.52
CA SER A 69 -7.03 -2.68 -4.31
C SER A 69 -7.26 -1.20 -4.06
N ILE A 70 -6.26 -0.41 -4.39
CA ILE A 70 -6.33 1.05 -4.41
C ILE A 70 -6.04 1.51 -5.83
N ASN A 71 -6.90 2.37 -6.38
CA ASN A 71 -6.70 2.99 -7.69
C ASN A 71 -6.61 4.52 -7.52
N MET A 72 -5.52 5.11 -8.00
CA MET A 72 -5.29 6.55 -8.00
C MET A 72 -5.56 7.09 -9.40
N ILE A 73 -6.48 8.04 -9.52
CA ILE A 73 -6.82 8.68 -10.78
C ILE A 73 -5.97 9.92 -10.96
N SER A 74 -5.20 9.98 -12.04
CA SER A 74 -4.31 11.10 -12.34
C SER A 74 -5.08 12.33 -12.81
N LYS A 75 -4.60 13.51 -12.41
CA LYS A 75 -5.07 14.79 -12.93
C LYS A 75 -4.84 14.88 -14.44
N GLN A 76 -5.85 15.35 -15.18
CA GLN A 76 -5.81 15.50 -16.63
C GLN A 76 -6.02 16.96 -17.04
N PRO A 77 -5.51 17.42 -18.20
CA PRO A 77 -5.85 18.71 -18.75
C PRO A 77 -7.36 18.85 -18.99
N ARG A 78 -7.89 20.06 -18.74
CA ARG A 78 -9.32 20.42 -18.82
C ARG A 78 -9.53 21.64 -19.71
N ASN A 79 -10.78 21.86 -20.15
CA ASN A 79 -11.19 23.02 -20.98
C ASN A 79 -11.36 24.32 -20.19
N ASP A 80 -11.00 24.38 -18.93
CA ASP A 80 -11.02 25.57 -18.09
C ASP A 80 -9.60 25.91 -17.62
N SER A 81 -9.17 27.16 -17.77
CA SER A 81 -7.86 27.60 -17.26
C SER A 81 -7.95 27.93 -15.77
N GLY A 82 -6.93 27.59 -15.03
CA GLY A 82 -6.83 27.88 -13.60
C GLY A 82 -5.47 27.54 -13.01
N ILE A 83 -5.16 28.14 -11.90
CA ILE A 83 -3.93 27.93 -11.14
C ILE A 83 -4.29 27.67 -9.68
N ASP A 84 -3.90 26.54 -9.17
CA ASP A 84 -3.97 26.19 -7.75
C ASP A 84 -2.55 26.04 -7.20
N ALA A 85 -2.24 26.74 -6.13
CA ALA A 85 -0.96 26.63 -5.45
C ALA A 85 -1.16 26.47 -3.96
N SER A 86 -0.29 25.73 -3.30
CA SER A 86 -0.27 25.65 -1.84
C SER A 86 1.14 25.76 -1.29
N ALA A 87 1.25 26.37 -0.12
CA ALA A 87 2.47 26.39 0.66
C ALA A 87 2.15 26.01 2.11
N SER A 88 2.86 25.04 2.64
CA SER A 88 2.64 24.53 3.99
C SER A 88 3.92 24.54 4.81
N ILE A 89 3.79 24.91 6.08
CA ILE A 89 4.83 24.81 7.10
C ILE A 89 4.26 24.18 8.36
N GLY A 90 5.06 23.44 9.08
CA GLY A 90 4.57 22.76 10.28
C GLY A 90 5.64 22.29 11.25
N SER A 91 5.20 21.53 12.24
CA SER A 91 6.05 20.84 13.21
C SER A 91 7.06 19.95 12.48
N ALA A 92 8.15 19.57 13.20
CA ALA A 92 9.20 18.71 12.67
C ALA A 92 9.79 19.22 11.34
N TRP A 93 9.96 20.54 11.21
CA TRP A 93 10.52 21.20 10.02
C TRP A 93 9.74 20.89 8.72
N PHE A 94 8.47 20.54 8.83
CA PHE A 94 7.62 20.29 7.67
C PHE A 94 7.56 21.52 6.77
N ARG A 95 7.87 21.33 5.50
CA ARG A 95 7.76 22.34 4.43
C ARG A 95 7.30 21.65 3.17
N ARG A 96 6.21 22.15 2.57
CA ARG A 96 5.69 21.60 1.32
C ARG A 96 5.17 22.73 0.44
N GLY A 97 5.46 22.64 -0.85
CA GLY A 97 4.87 23.49 -1.87
C GLY A 97 4.28 22.64 -2.97
N THR A 98 3.11 23.04 -3.48
CA THR A 98 2.49 22.44 -4.66
C THR A 98 2.03 23.52 -5.63
N LEU A 99 2.06 23.20 -6.92
CA LEU A 99 1.55 24.06 -7.98
C LEU A 99 0.81 23.16 -8.99
N ASP A 100 -0.40 23.54 -9.36
CA ASP A 100 -1.23 22.92 -10.40
C ASP A 100 -1.70 24.02 -11.36
N VAL A 101 -1.20 23.99 -12.57
CA VAL A 101 -1.56 24.95 -13.61
C VAL A 101 -2.23 24.21 -14.74
N ASN A 102 -3.47 24.54 -15.02
CA ASN A 102 -4.19 24.09 -16.21
C ASN A 102 -4.41 25.27 -17.15
N GLN A 103 -3.88 25.20 -18.35
CA GLN A 103 -3.96 26.27 -19.35
C GLN A 103 -4.57 25.77 -20.64
N VAL A 104 -5.66 26.38 -21.04
CA VAL A 104 -6.26 26.19 -22.37
C VAL A 104 -5.44 26.98 -23.40
N ILE A 105 -4.99 26.31 -24.47
CA ILE A 105 -4.14 26.92 -25.51
C ILE A 105 -4.94 27.18 -26.81
N GLY A 106 -6.06 26.52 -26.99
CA GLY A 106 -6.94 26.64 -28.16
C GLY A 106 -8.27 26.01 -27.88
N ASP A 107 -9.13 25.95 -28.88
CA ASP A 107 -10.52 25.49 -28.71
C ASP A 107 -10.63 24.07 -28.14
N THR A 108 -9.64 23.21 -28.43
CA THR A 108 -9.67 21.79 -28.06
C THR A 108 -8.37 21.29 -27.42
N THR A 109 -7.45 22.19 -27.12
CA THR A 109 -6.11 21.84 -26.59
C THR A 109 -5.89 22.51 -25.26
N ALA A 110 -5.44 21.73 -24.26
CA ALA A 110 -5.03 22.22 -22.97
C ALA A 110 -3.75 21.52 -22.50
N VAL A 111 -2.97 22.24 -21.68
CA VAL A 111 -1.80 21.71 -20.98
C VAL A 111 -2.04 21.82 -19.49
N ARG A 112 -1.51 20.85 -18.73
CA ARG A 112 -1.53 20.91 -17.27
C ARG A 112 -0.16 20.55 -16.72
N LEU A 113 0.26 21.29 -15.72
CA LEU A 113 1.53 21.06 -15.02
C LEU A 113 1.25 20.97 -13.52
N ASN A 114 1.61 19.85 -12.92
CA ASN A 114 1.64 19.68 -11.47
C ASN A 114 3.09 19.60 -11.01
N VAL A 115 3.43 20.33 -9.94
CA VAL A 115 4.76 20.34 -9.32
C VAL A 115 4.61 20.23 -7.82
N MET A 116 5.52 19.50 -7.17
CA MET A 116 5.54 19.33 -5.72
C MET A 116 6.98 19.29 -5.23
N GLY A 117 7.22 19.92 -4.08
CA GLY A 117 8.42 19.77 -3.27
C GLY A 117 8.05 19.63 -1.81
N GLU A 118 8.66 18.69 -1.11
CA GLU A 118 8.44 18.44 0.32
C GLU A 118 9.74 18.11 1.03
N LYS A 119 9.89 18.65 2.23
CA LYS A 119 10.96 18.27 3.15
C LYS A 119 10.41 18.29 4.58
N THR A 120 10.61 17.18 5.28
CA THR A 120 10.13 17.03 6.65
C THR A 120 11.05 16.13 7.46
N HIS A 121 11.06 16.33 8.78
CA HIS A 121 11.53 15.33 9.72
C HIS A 121 10.33 14.55 10.23
N ASP A 122 10.55 13.35 10.72
CA ASP A 122 9.53 12.60 11.42
C ASP A 122 9.36 13.17 12.83
N ALA A 123 8.13 13.54 13.18
CA ALA A 123 7.85 14.11 14.49
C ALA A 123 8.06 13.06 15.60
N GLY A 124 8.84 13.43 16.63
CA GLY A 124 9.15 12.52 17.74
C GLY A 124 10.23 11.46 17.43
N ARG A 125 10.96 11.61 16.31
CA ARG A 125 12.08 10.71 15.94
C ARG A 125 13.33 11.51 15.60
N ASP A 126 14.46 11.10 16.15
CA ASP A 126 15.74 11.67 15.76
C ASP A 126 16.19 11.10 14.40
N LYS A 127 16.82 11.95 13.60
CA LYS A 127 17.45 11.58 12.32
C LYS A 127 16.51 11.12 11.19
N VAL A 128 15.30 10.66 11.47
CA VAL A 128 14.34 10.24 10.44
C VAL A 128 13.82 11.46 9.68
N LYS A 129 13.94 11.44 8.36
CA LYS A 129 13.53 12.54 7.48
C LYS A 129 13.09 12.05 6.13
N ASN A 130 12.23 12.83 5.49
CA ASN A 130 11.74 12.58 4.14
C ASN A 130 11.94 13.85 3.28
N GLU A 131 12.43 13.65 2.07
CA GLU A 131 12.57 14.69 1.07
C GLU A 131 12.09 14.14 -0.27
N ARG A 132 11.18 14.86 -0.93
CA ARG A 132 10.64 14.43 -2.21
C ARG A 132 10.33 15.61 -3.13
N TYR A 133 10.48 15.36 -4.43
CA TYR A 133 10.16 16.30 -5.50
C TYR A 133 9.43 15.57 -6.60
N GLY A 134 8.43 16.22 -7.17
CA GLY A 134 7.64 15.65 -8.25
C GLY A 134 7.27 16.69 -9.30
N VAL A 135 7.21 16.24 -10.57
CA VAL A 135 6.72 17.02 -11.69
C VAL A 135 5.88 16.15 -12.60
N ALA A 136 4.74 16.66 -13.03
CA ALA A 136 3.79 15.92 -13.86
C ALA A 136 3.22 16.85 -14.95
N PRO A 137 3.92 17.02 -16.09
CA PRO A 137 3.38 17.71 -17.25
C PRO A 137 2.43 16.80 -18.03
N SER A 138 1.38 17.37 -18.56
CA SER A 138 0.42 16.68 -19.42
C SER A 138 -0.14 17.61 -20.49
N VAL A 139 -0.56 17.05 -21.63
CA VAL A 139 -1.23 17.76 -22.71
C VAL A 139 -2.39 16.93 -23.24
N ALA A 140 -3.47 17.58 -23.55
CA ALA A 140 -4.63 16.96 -24.18
C ALA A 140 -4.99 17.70 -25.47
N PHE A 141 -5.28 16.92 -26.51
CA PHE A 141 -5.76 17.39 -27.81
C PHE A 141 -7.14 16.83 -28.08
N GLY A 142 -7.97 17.61 -28.78
CA GLY A 142 -9.31 17.17 -29.17
C GLY A 142 -10.32 17.19 -28.01
N LEU A 143 -10.07 17.93 -26.94
CA LEU A 143 -11.02 18.08 -25.83
C LEU A 143 -12.37 18.58 -26.32
N GLY A 144 -13.46 17.92 -25.89
CA GLY A 144 -14.81 18.23 -26.33
C GLY A 144 -15.16 17.73 -27.73
N THR A 145 -14.29 16.97 -28.40
CA THR A 145 -14.53 16.34 -29.71
C THR A 145 -14.57 14.81 -29.59
N ALA A 146 -14.96 14.15 -30.67
CA ALA A 146 -15.03 12.68 -30.73
C ALA A 146 -13.63 12.02 -30.67
N ASN A 147 -12.56 12.72 -30.97
CA ASN A 147 -11.20 12.19 -30.95
C ASN A 147 -10.36 12.97 -29.95
N ARG A 148 -9.88 12.29 -28.90
CA ARG A 148 -9.11 12.89 -27.83
C ARG A 148 -7.80 12.13 -27.63
N LEU A 149 -6.71 12.87 -27.50
CA LEU A 149 -5.39 12.33 -27.20
C LEU A 149 -4.83 13.00 -25.95
N TYR A 150 -4.42 12.19 -24.98
CA TYR A 150 -3.78 12.63 -23.75
C TYR A 150 -2.36 12.08 -23.68
N LEU A 151 -1.41 12.95 -23.41
CA LEU A 151 -0.01 12.60 -23.18
C LEU A 151 0.38 13.08 -21.78
N ASN A 152 0.81 12.15 -20.93
CA ASN A 152 1.17 12.41 -19.54
C ASN A 152 2.56 11.90 -19.25
N TYR A 153 3.31 12.66 -18.46
CA TYR A 153 4.57 12.23 -17.88
C TYR A 153 4.58 12.53 -16.39
N LEU A 154 5.13 11.62 -15.60
CA LEU A 154 5.33 11.77 -14.16
C LEU A 154 6.78 11.46 -13.83
N HIS A 155 7.42 12.36 -13.10
CA HIS A 155 8.73 12.15 -12.50
C HIS A 155 8.66 12.46 -11.01
N VAL A 156 9.06 11.51 -10.15
CA VAL A 156 9.17 11.70 -8.71
C VAL A 156 10.51 11.17 -8.24
N THR A 157 11.21 11.95 -7.44
CA THR A 157 12.43 11.52 -6.74
C THR A 157 12.25 11.69 -5.24
N GLN A 158 12.78 10.74 -4.47
CA GLN A 158 12.75 10.75 -3.00
C GLN A 158 14.14 10.44 -2.47
N HIS A 159 14.49 11.14 -1.39
CA HIS A 159 15.70 10.92 -0.63
C HIS A 159 15.36 10.96 0.86
N ASN A 160 15.24 9.79 1.48
CA ASN A 160 14.75 9.65 2.84
C ASN A 160 15.83 9.04 3.75
N THR A 161 15.72 9.28 5.06
CA THR A 161 16.39 8.47 6.09
C THR A 161 15.33 7.57 6.71
N PRO A 162 15.38 6.25 6.45
CA PRO A 162 14.35 5.32 6.89
C PRO A 162 14.44 5.03 8.39
N ASP A 163 13.31 4.66 9.00
CA ASP A 163 13.23 4.26 10.40
C ASP A 163 13.23 2.74 10.55
N GLY A 164 14.24 2.17 11.19
CA GLY A 164 14.31 0.74 11.54
C GLY A 164 13.50 0.36 12.79
N GLY A 165 12.78 1.30 13.39
CA GLY A 165 11.99 1.09 14.61
C GLY A 165 12.82 1.10 15.89
N ILE A 166 12.13 1.04 17.03
CA ILE A 166 12.71 1.05 18.38
C ILE A 166 12.36 -0.23 19.15
N PRO A 167 13.18 -0.64 20.15
CA PRO A 167 12.90 -1.84 20.94
C PRO A 167 11.54 -1.80 21.65
N THR A 168 10.86 -2.93 21.71
CA THR A 168 9.57 -3.08 22.39
C THR A 168 9.65 -3.10 23.92
N ILE A 169 10.84 -2.91 24.49
CA ILE A 169 11.09 -2.90 25.95
C ILE A 169 10.16 -1.91 26.64
N GLY A 170 9.49 -2.37 27.71
CA GLY A 170 8.58 -1.56 28.51
C GLY A 170 7.20 -1.31 27.90
N LEU A 171 6.89 -1.86 26.72
CA LEU A 171 5.52 -1.87 26.21
C LEU A 171 4.61 -2.80 27.02
N PRO A 172 3.30 -2.55 27.09
CA PRO A 172 2.34 -3.49 27.65
C PRO A 172 2.47 -4.88 26.99
N GLY A 173 2.55 -5.93 27.80
CA GLY A 173 2.76 -7.30 27.32
C GLY A 173 4.21 -7.66 26.94
N TYR A 174 5.18 -6.77 27.13
CA TYR A 174 6.59 -7.09 26.93
C TYR A 174 7.08 -8.14 27.93
N SER A 175 7.90 -9.05 27.45
CA SER A 175 8.66 -10.02 28.22
C SER A 175 10.07 -10.16 27.64
N ALA A 176 11.07 -10.16 28.48
CA ALA A 176 12.45 -10.31 28.05
C ALA A 176 12.66 -11.65 27.32
N PRO A 177 13.51 -11.69 26.27
CA PRO A 177 13.63 -12.85 25.39
C PRO A 177 14.29 -14.08 26.04
N SER A 178 14.87 -13.93 27.24
CA SER A 178 15.46 -15.05 28.00
C SER A 178 15.57 -14.72 29.49
N ALA A 179 15.80 -15.74 30.32
CA ALA A 179 16.09 -15.57 31.73
C ALA A 179 17.37 -14.71 31.97
N GLY A 180 18.36 -14.83 31.09
CA GLY A 180 19.57 -14.01 31.16
C GLY A 180 19.35 -12.51 30.95
N THR A 181 18.27 -12.17 30.21
CA THR A 181 17.91 -10.78 29.94
C THR A 181 16.73 -10.27 30.79
N ALA A 182 16.35 -11.00 31.86
CA ALA A 182 15.17 -10.72 32.68
C ALA A 182 15.18 -9.33 33.33
N ALA A 183 16.32 -8.69 33.50
CA ALA A 183 16.41 -7.31 33.98
C ALA A 183 15.65 -6.31 33.10
N LEU A 184 15.50 -6.59 31.80
CA LEU A 184 14.73 -5.76 30.87
C LEU A 184 13.23 -5.75 31.18
N ASN A 185 12.67 -6.71 31.91
CA ASN A 185 11.27 -6.72 32.33
C ASN A 185 10.93 -5.58 33.31
N HIS A 186 11.94 -5.07 34.00
CA HIS A 186 11.80 -4.01 35.03
C HIS A 186 12.50 -2.71 34.62
N SER A 187 13.10 -2.67 33.45
CA SER A 187 13.68 -1.46 32.89
C SER A 187 12.58 -0.62 32.21
N GLY A 188 12.76 0.70 32.16
CA GLY A 188 11.82 1.60 31.52
C GLY A 188 11.75 1.41 29.99
N LYS A 189 10.74 2.02 29.36
CA LYS A 189 10.69 2.18 27.91
C LYS A 189 11.96 2.87 27.41
N VAL A 190 12.39 2.54 26.22
CA VAL A 190 13.40 3.34 25.52
C VAL A 190 12.78 4.67 25.10
N ASP A 191 13.60 5.70 24.95
CA ASP A 191 13.14 6.99 24.43
C ASP A 191 12.65 6.81 22.99
N THR A 192 11.43 7.28 22.70
CA THR A 192 10.83 7.17 21.37
C THR A 192 11.58 7.98 20.31
N HIS A 193 12.36 8.99 20.70
CA HIS A 193 13.20 9.78 19.80
C HIS A 193 14.44 9.00 19.32
N ASN A 194 14.85 7.95 20.03
CA ASN A 194 16.05 7.19 19.71
C ASN A 194 16.05 6.66 18.27
N PHE A 195 17.19 6.81 17.61
CA PHE A 195 17.45 6.27 16.28
C PHE A 195 18.54 5.20 16.35
N TYR A 196 18.18 3.97 15.98
CA TYR A 196 19.06 2.79 16.01
C TYR A 196 19.81 2.57 14.70
N GLY A 197 19.58 3.44 13.71
CA GLY A 197 20.27 3.45 12.43
C GLY A 197 21.69 4.00 12.50
N THR A 198 22.22 4.36 11.35
CA THR A 198 23.55 4.95 11.15
C THR A 198 23.45 6.20 10.30
N ASP A 199 24.50 7.01 10.25
CA ASP A 199 24.56 8.17 9.34
C ASP A 199 24.68 7.76 7.85
N SER A 200 24.85 6.46 7.57
CA SER A 200 24.83 5.92 6.21
C SER A 200 23.46 5.37 5.79
N ASP A 201 22.45 5.39 6.65
CA ASP A 201 21.11 4.92 6.33
C ASP A 201 20.42 5.89 5.35
N TYR A 202 19.84 5.34 4.28
CA TYR A 202 19.13 6.09 3.25
C TYR A 202 18.07 5.22 2.55
N ASP A 203 17.09 5.87 1.94
CA ASP A 203 16.10 5.27 1.04
C ASP A 203 15.86 6.21 -0.13
N ASP A 204 16.52 5.90 -1.24
CA ASP A 204 16.47 6.66 -2.47
C ASP A 204 15.56 5.98 -3.48
N SER A 205 14.66 6.76 -4.07
CA SER A 205 13.82 6.24 -5.15
C SER A 205 13.61 7.25 -6.26
N THR A 206 13.42 6.72 -7.48
CA THR A 206 13.06 7.50 -8.66
C THR A 206 11.97 6.76 -9.43
N THR A 207 10.88 7.46 -9.69
CA THR A 207 9.75 6.98 -10.50
C THR A 207 9.62 7.81 -11.76
N ASP A 208 9.63 7.17 -12.91
CA ASP A 208 9.37 7.77 -14.23
C ASP A 208 8.19 7.03 -14.88
N THR A 209 7.15 7.75 -15.30
CA THR A 209 5.98 7.17 -15.96
C THR A 209 5.57 8.02 -17.15
N ALA A 210 5.46 7.40 -18.32
CA ALA A 210 4.92 8.01 -19.53
C ALA A 210 3.66 7.29 -19.96
N THR A 211 2.58 8.04 -20.21
CA THR A 211 1.28 7.49 -20.60
C THR A 211 0.76 8.20 -21.83
N MET A 212 0.31 7.44 -22.82
CA MET A 212 -0.45 7.90 -23.95
C MET A 212 -1.83 7.26 -23.93
N ARG A 213 -2.88 8.07 -23.97
CA ARG A 213 -4.27 7.61 -24.02
C ARG A 213 -4.98 8.26 -25.21
N PHE A 214 -5.49 7.45 -26.08
CA PHE A 214 -6.34 7.85 -27.20
C PHE A 214 -7.78 7.39 -26.95
N GLU A 215 -8.74 8.26 -27.18
CA GLU A 215 -10.18 7.98 -27.08
C GLU A 215 -10.87 8.39 -28.36
N HIS A 216 -11.79 7.54 -28.83
CA HIS A 216 -12.62 7.81 -30.01
C HIS A 216 -14.07 7.45 -29.72
N ASP A 217 -14.95 8.43 -29.81
CA ASP A 217 -16.39 8.21 -29.73
C ASP A 217 -16.90 7.73 -31.11
N ILE A 218 -17.22 6.43 -31.19
CA ILE A 218 -17.79 5.83 -32.41
C ILE A 218 -19.19 6.41 -32.68
N ASN A 219 -19.92 6.65 -31.60
CA ASN A 219 -21.18 7.35 -31.54
C ASN A 219 -21.40 7.86 -30.10
N ASP A 220 -22.54 8.50 -29.85
CA ASP A 220 -22.87 9.11 -28.55
C ASP A 220 -22.88 8.12 -27.37
N ASN A 221 -23.03 6.83 -27.66
CA ASN A 221 -23.16 5.77 -26.64
C ASN A 221 -22.00 4.79 -26.65
N THR A 222 -21.00 4.94 -27.52
CA THR A 222 -19.93 3.95 -27.70
C THR A 222 -18.59 4.65 -27.87
N THR A 223 -17.68 4.37 -26.95
CA THR A 223 -16.32 4.92 -26.96
C THR A 223 -15.31 3.79 -26.94
N ILE A 224 -14.30 3.88 -27.80
CA ILE A 224 -13.10 3.05 -27.75
C ILE A 224 -11.94 3.86 -27.16
N ARG A 225 -11.18 3.24 -26.26
CA ARG A 225 -10.02 3.84 -25.60
C ARG A 225 -8.82 2.90 -25.75
N ASN A 226 -7.67 3.45 -26.12
CA ASN A 226 -6.40 2.75 -26.05
C ASN A 226 -5.44 3.51 -25.12
N THR A 227 -4.86 2.80 -24.17
CA THR A 227 -3.88 3.36 -23.24
C THR A 227 -2.59 2.57 -23.35
N THR A 228 -1.48 3.27 -23.58
CA THR A 228 -0.12 2.72 -23.52
C THR A 228 0.63 3.42 -22.40
N ARG A 229 1.18 2.65 -21.47
CA ARG A 229 1.97 3.16 -20.36
C ARG A 229 3.31 2.43 -20.27
N TRP A 230 4.35 3.21 -20.14
CA TRP A 230 5.65 2.76 -19.66
C TRP A 230 5.93 3.40 -18.31
N SER A 231 6.41 2.59 -17.35
CA SER A 231 6.86 3.09 -16.06
C SER A 231 8.12 2.38 -15.61
N ARG A 232 8.98 3.12 -14.90
CA ARG A 232 10.17 2.60 -14.24
C ARG A 232 10.25 3.15 -12.83
N VAL A 233 10.42 2.27 -11.86
CA VAL A 233 10.68 2.59 -10.45
C VAL A 233 12.02 2.00 -10.07
N LYS A 234 12.97 2.86 -9.71
CA LYS A 234 14.24 2.47 -9.11
C LYS A 234 14.19 2.77 -7.63
N GLN A 235 14.72 1.88 -6.83
CA GLN A 235 14.86 2.10 -5.38
C GLN A 235 16.12 1.41 -4.89
N ASP A 236 16.91 2.12 -4.12
CA ASP A 236 17.98 1.54 -3.31
C ASP A 236 17.93 2.11 -1.90
N TYR A 237 18.10 1.23 -0.93
CA TYR A 237 18.12 1.63 0.48
C TYR A 237 19.05 0.78 1.33
N LEU A 238 19.58 1.43 2.34
CA LEU A 238 20.21 0.84 3.52
C LEU A 238 19.40 1.29 4.74
N MET A 239 18.76 0.34 5.40
CA MET A 239 18.03 0.58 6.65
C MET A 239 18.58 -0.30 7.75
N THR A 240 19.15 0.31 8.76
CA THR A 240 19.72 -0.39 9.92
C THR A 240 18.67 -0.56 11.00
N ALA A 241 18.55 -1.77 11.53
CA ALA A 241 17.63 -2.10 12.60
C ALA A 241 18.27 -3.06 13.59
N ILE A 242 17.74 -3.13 14.83
CA ILE A 242 18.18 -4.12 15.82
C ILE A 242 17.76 -5.53 15.38
N MET A 243 18.61 -6.53 15.70
CA MET A 243 18.32 -7.94 15.43
C MET A 243 17.46 -8.54 16.53
N GLY A 244 16.57 -9.47 16.19
CA GLY A 244 15.77 -10.19 17.17
C GLY A 244 16.56 -11.22 17.98
N GLY A 245 16.07 -11.54 19.18
CA GLY A 245 16.53 -12.66 20.02
C GLY A 245 17.58 -12.31 21.06
N ALA A 246 17.58 -13.10 22.13
CA ALA A 246 18.45 -12.91 23.30
C ALA A 246 19.95 -13.00 22.98
N SER A 247 20.33 -13.83 22.02
CA SER A 247 21.73 -14.01 21.60
C SER A 247 22.34 -12.76 20.95
N ASN A 248 21.52 -11.80 20.58
CA ASN A 248 21.94 -10.52 20.00
C ASN A 248 22.11 -9.41 21.04
N ILE A 249 21.86 -9.70 22.33
CA ILE A 249 22.04 -8.77 23.44
C ILE A 249 23.32 -9.12 24.19
N THR A 250 24.21 -8.15 24.25
CA THR A 250 25.47 -8.27 25.05
C THR A 250 25.33 -7.52 26.36
N GLN A 251 25.67 -8.18 27.45
CA GLN A 251 25.51 -7.73 28.84
C GLN A 251 26.88 -7.58 29.51
N PRO A 252 27.59 -6.47 29.29
CA PRO A 252 28.94 -6.31 29.86
C PRO A 252 28.94 -6.17 31.39
N THR A 253 27.85 -5.67 31.96
CA THR A 253 27.64 -5.52 33.39
C THR A 253 26.19 -5.84 33.77
N SER A 254 25.86 -5.81 35.08
CA SER A 254 24.47 -5.93 35.56
C SER A 254 23.62 -4.65 35.33
N ASP A 255 24.24 -3.53 34.98
CA ASP A 255 23.54 -2.30 34.63
C ASP A 255 23.03 -2.36 33.19
N VAL A 256 21.71 -2.38 33.02
CA VAL A 256 21.05 -2.43 31.70
C VAL A 256 21.42 -1.24 30.81
N ASN A 257 21.80 -0.10 31.35
CA ASN A 257 22.25 1.06 30.59
C ASN A 257 23.58 0.82 29.85
N SER A 258 24.34 -0.22 30.26
CA SER A 258 25.56 -0.64 29.56
C SER A 258 25.30 -1.67 28.45
N TRP A 259 24.07 -2.20 28.35
CA TRP A 259 23.78 -3.30 27.44
C TRP A 259 23.70 -2.83 25.99
N THR A 260 24.14 -3.69 25.10
CA THR A 260 24.14 -3.41 23.67
C THR A 260 23.34 -4.46 22.90
N TRP A 261 22.79 -4.05 21.77
CA TRP A 261 22.03 -4.91 20.86
C TRP A 261 22.68 -4.95 19.49
N SER A 262 22.83 -6.13 18.91
CA SER A 262 23.34 -6.30 17.54
C SER A 262 22.40 -5.68 16.52
N ARG A 263 22.97 -5.07 15.48
CA ARG A 263 22.23 -4.48 14.36
C ARG A 263 22.35 -5.33 13.11
N THR A 264 21.37 -5.19 12.24
CA THR A 264 21.38 -5.75 10.88
C THR A 264 21.13 -4.65 9.87
N ALA A 265 21.79 -4.76 8.72
CA ALA A 265 21.52 -3.93 7.57
C ALA A 265 20.44 -4.62 6.70
N ASN A 266 19.32 -3.95 6.53
CA ASN A 266 18.30 -4.32 5.55
C ASN A 266 18.58 -3.50 4.30
N THR A 267 18.81 -4.18 3.19
CA THR A 267 19.30 -3.55 1.96
C THR A 267 18.47 -3.96 0.77
N ARG A 268 18.30 -3.04 -0.17
CA ARG A 268 17.68 -3.31 -1.46
C ARG A 268 18.30 -2.41 -2.52
N ASP A 269 18.48 -2.95 -3.71
CA ASP A 269 18.83 -2.19 -4.91
C ASP A 269 18.03 -2.83 -6.05
N VAL A 270 16.95 -2.19 -6.46
CA VAL A 270 15.96 -2.78 -7.36
C VAL A 270 15.54 -1.82 -8.47
N SER A 271 15.33 -2.35 -9.65
CA SER A 271 14.70 -1.66 -10.77
C SER A 271 13.48 -2.44 -11.25
N ASN A 272 12.32 -1.81 -11.16
CA ASN A 272 11.05 -2.32 -11.67
C ASN A 272 10.67 -1.57 -12.94
N LYS A 273 10.15 -2.27 -13.96
CA LYS A 273 9.61 -1.65 -15.17
C LYS A 273 8.30 -2.31 -15.56
N ILE A 274 7.40 -1.53 -16.12
CA ILE A 274 6.17 -2.03 -16.72
C ILE A 274 5.95 -1.38 -18.08
N LEU A 275 5.50 -2.17 -19.04
CA LEU A 275 4.96 -1.70 -20.31
C LEU A 275 3.57 -2.35 -20.49
N THR A 276 2.55 -1.53 -20.58
CA THR A 276 1.15 -1.98 -20.75
C THR A 276 0.54 -1.31 -21.95
N ASN A 277 -0.22 -2.07 -22.75
CA ASN A 277 -1.17 -1.55 -23.74
C ASN A 277 -2.53 -2.16 -23.45
N GLN A 278 -3.54 -1.31 -23.29
CA GLN A 278 -4.91 -1.70 -23.00
C GLN A 278 -5.85 -1.05 -24.01
N THR A 279 -6.69 -1.85 -24.66
CA THR A 279 -7.78 -1.37 -25.49
C THR A 279 -9.09 -1.73 -24.85
N ASN A 280 -9.93 -0.73 -24.58
CA ASN A 280 -11.23 -0.88 -23.94
C ASN A 280 -12.32 -0.26 -24.81
N LEU A 281 -13.45 -0.95 -24.93
CA LEU A 281 -14.68 -0.48 -25.52
C LEU A 281 -15.75 -0.37 -24.45
N THR A 282 -16.37 0.79 -24.33
CA THR A 282 -17.56 1.00 -23.50
C THR A 282 -18.74 1.33 -24.40
N SER A 283 -19.91 0.74 -24.11
CA SER A 283 -21.11 0.97 -24.91
C SER A 283 -22.37 0.81 -24.07
N THR A 284 -23.31 1.74 -24.26
CA THR A 284 -24.66 1.66 -23.67
C THR A 284 -25.66 1.46 -24.80
N PHE A 285 -26.45 0.40 -24.71
CA PHE A 285 -27.48 0.06 -25.74
C PHE A 285 -28.61 -0.74 -25.12
N TYR A 286 -29.66 -1.00 -25.93
CA TYR A 286 -30.81 -1.77 -25.52
C TYR A 286 -31.01 -3.01 -26.41
N THR A 287 -31.39 -4.14 -25.77
CA THR A 287 -31.88 -5.34 -26.43
C THR A 287 -33.32 -5.56 -25.99
N GLY A 288 -34.26 -5.13 -26.81
CA GLY A 288 -35.67 -5.06 -26.43
C GLY A 288 -35.90 -4.05 -25.31
N SER A 289 -36.39 -4.49 -24.17
CA SER A 289 -36.59 -3.65 -22.96
C SER A 289 -35.40 -3.66 -21.99
N ILE A 290 -34.39 -4.47 -22.27
CA ILE A 290 -33.21 -4.62 -21.38
C ILE A 290 -32.15 -3.60 -21.79
N GLY A 291 -31.75 -2.74 -20.85
CA GLY A 291 -30.61 -1.84 -21.00
C GLY A 291 -29.30 -2.59 -20.71
N HIS A 292 -28.27 -2.30 -21.49
CA HIS A 292 -26.92 -2.82 -21.33
C HIS A 292 -25.93 -1.69 -21.11
N ASP A 293 -25.05 -1.86 -20.15
CA ASP A 293 -23.90 -0.97 -19.93
C ASP A 293 -22.63 -1.84 -19.93
N VAL A 294 -22.01 -1.92 -21.12
CA VAL A 294 -20.95 -2.90 -21.42
C VAL A 294 -19.58 -2.24 -21.37
N SER A 295 -18.62 -2.92 -20.74
CA SER A 295 -17.20 -2.63 -20.85
C SER A 295 -16.45 -3.91 -21.23
N THR A 296 -15.72 -3.88 -22.34
CA THR A 296 -14.95 -5.04 -22.81
C THR A 296 -13.60 -4.58 -23.34
N GLY A 297 -12.61 -5.45 -23.29
CA GLY A 297 -11.31 -5.09 -23.79
C GLY A 297 -10.27 -6.20 -23.76
N VAL A 298 -9.10 -5.81 -24.22
CA VAL A 298 -7.89 -6.63 -24.25
C VAL A 298 -6.75 -5.84 -23.62
N GLU A 299 -5.85 -6.55 -22.97
CA GLU A 299 -4.66 -5.96 -22.32
C GLU A 299 -3.44 -6.83 -22.56
N PHE A 300 -2.33 -6.19 -22.86
CA PHE A 300 -1.02 -6.80 -22.86
C PHE A 300 -0.13 -6.04 -21.85
N THR A 301 0.50 -6.77 -20.93
CA THR A 301 1.38 -6.19 -19.93
C THR A 301 2.68 -7.00 -19.83
N ARG A 302 3.82 -6.30 -19.91
CA ARG A 302 5.14 -6.83 -19.54
C ARG A 302 5.64 -6.13 -18.31
N GLU A 303 5.94 -6.90 -17.29
CA GLU A 303 6.52 -6.44 -16.03
C GLU A 303 7.89 -7.06 -15.85
N THR A 304 8.89 -6.27 -15.47
CA THR A 304 10.24 -6.76 -15.20
C THR A 304 10.75 -6.21 -13.88
N GLN A 305 11.50 -7.03 -13.16
CA GLN A 305 12.21 -6.64 -11.94
C GLN A 305 13.64 -7.17 -12.02
N THR A 306 14.62 -6.29 -11.78
CA THR A 306 16.00 -6.67 -11.51
C THR A 306 16.33 -6.26 -10.08
N ASN A 307 16.72 -7.21 -9.25
CA ASN A 307 17.19 -6.99 -7.89
C ASN A 307 18.69 -7.28 -7.87
N TYR A 308 19.49 -6.24 -7.60
CA TYR A 308 20.94 -6.31 -7.62
C TYR A 308 21.47 -6.82 -6.28
N GLY A 309 22.34 -7.82 -6.31
CA GLY A 309 23.04 -8.31 -5.13
C GLY A 309 24.04 -7.27 -4.62
N VAL A 310 24.08 -7.09 -3.32
CA VAL A 310 24.98 -6.14 -2.66
C VAL A 310 25.89 -6.86 -1.68
N ASN A 311 27.07 -6.29 -1.41
CA ASN A 311 27.97 -6.80 -0.41
C ASN A 311 27.40 -6.61 1.00
N PRO A 312 27.65 -7.54 1.94
CA PRO A 312 27.22 -7.39 3.32
C PRO A 312 27.79 -6.12 3.95
N VAL A 313 26.95 -5.41 4.70
CA VAL A 313 27.36 -4.26 5.51
C VAL A 313 27.60 -4.74 6.95
N THR A 314 28.79 -4.48 7.48
CA THR A 314 29.13 -4.83 8.87
C THR A 314 28.78 -3.69 9.80
N LEU A 315 27.99 -3.98 10.83
CA LEU A 315 27.50 -3.00 11.78
C LEU A 315 27.97 -3.36 13.20
N PRO A 316 28.50 -2.42 13.99
CA PRO A 316 28.73 -2.63 15.42
C PRO A 316 27.40 -2.71 16.17
N ALA A 317 27.40 -3.36 17.32
CA ALA A 317 26.27 -3.33 18.24
C ALA A 317 26.00 -1.89 18.73
N VAL A 318 24.77 -1.63 19.13
CA VAL A 318 24.30 -0.31 19.60
C VAL A 318 23.84 -0.40 21.05
N ASN A 319 24.07 0.65 21.85
CA ASN A 319 23.53 0.73 23.20
C ASN A 319 22.00 0.75 23.15
N ILE A 320 21.34 0.03 24.07
CA ILE A 320 19.87 -0.12 24.08
C ILE A 320 19.19 1.20 24.42
N TYR A 321 19.70 1.95 25.39
CA TYR A 321 19.05 3.18 25.89
C TYR A 321 19.66 4.47 25.34
N HIS A 322 20.91 4.40 24.88
CA HIS A 322 21.66 5.56 24.35
C HIS A 322 22.32 5.20 23.03
N PRO A 323 21.52 4.98 21.95
CA PRO A 323 22.08 4.56 20.67
C PRO A 323 22.98 5.63 20.06
N ASP A 324 24.13 5.20 19.56
CA ASP A 324 25.01 6.03 18.74
C ASP A 324 24.77 5.76 17.27
N SER A 325 24.29 6.76 16.55
CA SER A 325 24.06 6.72 15.11
C SER A 325 25.18 7.37 14.28
N SER A 326 26.20 7.93 14.91
CA SER A 326 27.27 8.69 14.24
C SER A 326 28.29 7.83 13.48
N ILE A 327 28.03 6.55 13.36
CA ILE A 327 28.90 5.61 12.63
C ILE A 327 28.59 5.63 11.14
N HIS A 328 29.67 5.47 10.34
CA HIS A 328 29.61 5.51 8.87
C HIS A 328 30.07 4.16 8.28
N PRO A 329 29.21 3.14 8.22
CA PRO A 329 29.59 1.84 7.66
C PRO A 329 29.84 1.87 6.14
N GLY A 330 29.54 2.98 5.49
CA GLY A 330 29.64 3.15 4.04
C GLY A 330 28.33 2.79 3.30
N GLY A 331 28.23 3.22 2.05
CA GLY A 331 27.09 2.93 1.19
C GLY A 331 27.14 1.51 0.61
N LEU A 332 26.04 1.13 -0.05
CA LEU A 332 25.92 -0.16 -0.71
C LEU A 332 26.89 -0.28 -1.89
N THR A 333 27.48 -1.44 -2.05
CA THR A 333 28.27 -1.80 -3.23
C THR A 333 27.74 -3.09 -3.84
N ARG A 334 27.52 -3.10 -5.16
CA ARG A 334 27.06 -4.29 -5.87
C ARG A 334 28.15 -5.36 -5.91
N ASN A 335 27.76 -6.62 -5.73
CA ASN A 335 28.67 -7.77 -5.76
C ASN A 335 28.65 -8.52 -7.10
N GLY A 336 27.92 -8.00 -8.12
CA GLY A 336 27.80 -8.60 -9.45
C GLY A 336 26.73 -9.68 -9.57
N ALA A 337 26.19 -10.18 -8.47
CA ALA A 337 25.01 -11.06 -8.51
C ALA A 337 23.75 -10.25 -8.76
N ASN A 338 22.74 -10.88 -9.35
CA ASN A 338 21.41 -10.29 -9.53
C ASN A 338 20.34 -11.38 -9.58
N ALA A 339 19.09 -10.93 -9.39
CA ALA A 339 17.91 -11.74 -9.63
C ALA A 339 16.99 -10.97 -10.59
N ASN A 340 16.58 -11.63 -11.68
CA ASN A 340 15.76 -11.06 -12.73
C ASN A 340 14.44 -11.82 -12.80
N GLY A 341 13.34 -11.09 -12.79
CA GLY A 341 12.01 -11.63 -13.03
C GLY A 341 11.32 -10.88 -14.15
N GLN A 342 10.66 -11.60 -15.04
CA GLN A 342 9.83 -11.04 -16.08
C GLN A 342 8.49 -11.75 -16.10
N THR A 343 7.40 -11.01 -16.20
CA THR A 343 6.07 -11.57 -16.43
C THR A 343 5.42 -10.90 -17.61
N ASP A 344 5.03 -11.70 -18.60
CA ASP A 344 4.16 -11.30 -19.71
C ASP A 344 2.75 -11.77 -19.43
N THR A 345 1.78 -10.87 -19.54
CA THR A 345 0.36 -11.17 -19.34
C THR A 345 -0.45 -10.67 -20.53
N PHE A 346 -1.25 -11.56 -21.09
CA PHE A 346 -2.31 -11.20 -22.04
C PHE A 346 -3.66 -11.45 -21.39
N ALA A 347 -4.53 -10.45 -21.43
CA ALA A 347 -5.87 -10.54 -20.83
C ALA A 347 -6.97 -10.14 -21.80
N ILE A 348 -8.12 -10.78 -21.62
CA ILE A 348 -9.38 -10.42 -22.27
C ILE A 348 -10.45 -10.36 -21.20
N TYR A 349 -11.32 -9.35 -21.25
CA TYR A 349 -12.39 -9.16 -20.27
C TYR A 349 -13.65 -8.61 -20.88
N ALA A 350 -14.78 -8.91 -20.23
CA ALA A 350 -16.09 -8.35 -20.55
C ALA A 350 -16.91 -8.21 -19.27
N PHE A 351 -17.57 -7.05 -19.14
CA PHE A 351 -18.50 -6.70 -18.07
C PHE A 351 -19.78 -6.18 -18.67
N ASP A 352 -20.91 -6.50 -18.06
CA ASP A 352 -22.20 -5.94 -18.42
C ASP A 352 -23.02 -5.65 -17.15
N THR A 353 -23.67 -4.50 -17.13
CA THR A 353 -24.74 -4.17 -16.20
C THR A 353 -26.04 -4.17 -16.99
N LEU A 354 -26.91 -5.12 -16.63
CA LEU A 354 -28.21 -5.35 -17.27
C LEU A 354 -29.29 -4.64 -16.48
N GLN A 355 -29.91 -3.62 -17.04
CA GLN A 355 -31.12 -3.01 -16.50
C GLN A 355 -32.33 -3.81 -16.94
N ILE A 356 -32.76 -4.80 -16.14
CA ILE A 356 -33.85 -5.71 -16.45
C ILE A 356 -35.19 -5.02 -16.35
N THR A 357 -35.38 -4.21 -15.30
CA THR A 357 -36.51 -3.33 -15.09
C THR A 357 -36.03 -1.99 -14.57
N ARG A 358 -36.93 -1.02 -14.40
CA ARG A 358 -36.57 0.27 -13.76
C ARG A 358 -35.91 0.11 -12.39
N ASP A 359 -36.32 -0.92 -11.64
CA ASP A 359 -35.91 -1.09 -10.23
C ASP A 359 -34.95 -2.26 -10.02
N PHE A 360 -34.68 -3.09 -11.04
CA PHE A 360 -33.88 -4.30 -10.93
C PHE A 360 -32.75 -4.36 -11.94
N GLU A 361 -31.53 -4.48 -11.44
CA GLU A 361 -30.30 -4.58 -12.22
C GLU A 361 -29.55 -5.88 -11.88
N LEU A 362 -28.95 -6.49 -12.91
CA LEU A 362 -27.98 -7.55 -12.78
C LEU A 362 -26.64 -7.04 -13.29
N ASN A 363 -25.56 -7.40 -12.63
CA ASN A 363 -24.22 -7.11 -13.13
C ASN A 363 -23.37 -8.36 -13.13
N GLY A 364 -22.46 -8.43 -14.08
CA GLY A 364 -21.54 -9.55 -14.18
C GLY A 364 -20.33 -9.22 -15.02
N GLY A 365 -19.26 -9.95 -14.81
CA GLY A 365 -18.06 -9.79 -15.58
C GLY A 365 -17.11 -10.97 -15.42
N ILE A 366 -16.31 -11.16 -16.45
CA ILE A 366 -15.28 -12.19 -16.50
C ILE A 366 -14.01 -11.58 -17.08
N ARG A 367 -12.87 -11.99 -16.51
CA ARG A 367 -11.55 -11.68 -17.04
C ARG A 367 -10.70 -12.94 -17.06
N LEU A 368 -10.07 -13.18 -18.20
CA LEU A 368 -9.13 -14.27 -18.42
C LEU A 368 -7.74 -13.69 -18.62
N ASP A 369 -6.80 -14.03 -17.76
CA ASP A 369 -5.40 -13.65 -17.86
C ASP A 369 -4.56 -14.88 -18.18
N ASN A 370 -3.84 -14.87 -19.31
CA ASN A 370 -2.78 -15.82 -19.60
C ASN A 370 -1.45 -15.17 -19.23
N TYR A 371 -0.70 -15.79 -18.32
CA TYR A 371 0.59 -15.26 -17.89
C TYR A 371 1.73 -16.24 -18.10
N HIS A 372 2.90 -15.67 -18.34
CA HIS A 372 4.18 -16.38 -18.40
C HIS A 372 5.21 -15.59 -17.57
N THR A 373 5.75 -16.23 -16.53
CA THR A 373 6.79 -15.65 -15.66
C THR A 373 8.08 -16.43 -15.84
N GLU A 374 9.17 -15.73 -16.12
CA GLU A 374 10.55 -16.24 -16.13
C GLU A 374 11.31 -15.62 -14.95
N TYR A 375 12.11 -16.41 -14.28
CA TYR A 375 12.93 -15.97 -13.17
C TYR A 375 14.29 -16.66 -13.15
N ASP A 376 15.34 -15.87 -13.13
CA ASP A 376 16.70 -16.32 -12.87
C ASP A 376 17.31 -15.56 -11.68
N SER A 377 18.14 -16.22 -10.91
CA SER A 377 18.91 -15.58 -9.86
C SER A 377 20.29 -16.15 -9.71
N ALA A 378 21.24 -15.27 -9.39
CA ALA A 378 22.60 -15.61 -9.04
C ALA A 378 22.92 -15.15 -7.63
N THR A 379 23.80 -15.87 -6.95
CA THR A 379 24.29 -15.54 -5.60
C THR A 379 25.81 -15.54 -5.64
N ALA A 380 26.44 -14.54 -4.99
CA ALA A 380 27.89 -14.52 -4.81
C ALA A 380 28.33 -15.65 -3.90
N CYS A 381 29.16 -16.56 -4.41
CA CYS A 381 29.55 -17.76 -3.67
C CYS A 381 30.62 -17.51 -2.59
N GLY A 382 30.75 -18.44 -1.63
CA GLY A 382 31.76 -18.40 -0.58
C GLY A 382 31.49 -17.37 0.52
N GLY A 383 30.29 -16.80 0.56
CA GLY A 383 29.82 -15.95 1.67
C GLY A 383 29.56 -16.75 2.95
N SER A 384 29.07 -16.08 3.98
CA SER A 384 28.61 -16.67 5.24
C SER A 384 27.18 -16.17 5.58
N GLY A 385 26.45 -16.94 6.38
CA GLY A 385 25.10 -16.61 6.80
C GLY A 385 24.00 -17.35 6.02
N ARG A 386 22.75 -16.94 6.27
CA ARG A 386 21.56 -17.57 5.64
C ARG A 386 21.57 -17.32 4.13
N GLY A 387 21.42 -18.39 3.35
CA GLY A 387 21.43 -18.31 1.88
C GLY A 387 22.84 -18.30 1.24
N ALA A 388 23.91 -18.41 2.02
CA ALA A 388 25.26 -18.55 1.49
C ALA A 388 25.40 -19.86 0.71
N ILE A 389 26.12 -19.79 -0.41
CA ILE A 389 26.41 -20.96 -1.25
C ILE A 389 27.92 -21.22 -1.33
N THR A 390 28.29 -22.49 -1.43
CA THR A 390 29.67 -22.88 -1.67
C THR A 390 30.07 -22.57 -3.11
N CYS A 391 31.30 -22.08 -3.31
CA CYS A 391 31.79 -21.89 -4.68
C CYS A 391 32.00 -23.25 -5.37
N PRO A 392 31.53 -23.40 -6.61
CA PRO A 392 31.89 -24.56 -7.43
C PRO A 392 33.41 -24.66 -7.65
N THR A 393 33.87 -25.85 -7.94
CA THR A 393 35.31 -26.09 -8.20
C THR A 393 35.80 -25.17 -9.34
N GLY A 394 36.87 -24.44 -9.09
CA GLY A 394 37.47 -23.50 -10.05
C GLY A 394 36.81 -22.12 -10.08
N VAL A 395 35.77 -21.88 -9.32
CA VAL A 395 35.11 -20.57 -9.22
C VAL A 395 35.68 -19.78 -8.03
N ALA A 396 36.13 -18.56 -8.27
CA ALA A 396 36.67 -17.69 -7.23
C ALA A 396 35.58 -17.27 -6.23
N LYS A 397 35.96 -17.14 -4.95
CA LYS A 397 35.07 -16.61 -3.91
C LYS A 397 34.57 -15.21 -4.27
N GLY A 398 33.27 -14.96 -4.11
CA GLY A 398 32.60 -13.72 -4.48
C GLY A 398 32.06 -13.69 -5.91
N SER A 399 32.38 -14.70 -6.73
CA SER A 399 31.82 -14.78 -8.09
C SER A 399 30.33 -15.13 -8.06
N PRO A 400 29.50 -14.51 -8.91
CA PRO A 400 28.10 -14.88 -9.07
C PRO A 400 27.95 -16.30 -9.63
N VAL A 401 27.10 -17.09 -9.00
CA VAL A 401 26.74 -18.45 -9.44
C VAL A 401 25.22 -18.52 -9.55
N THR A 402 24.71 -18.98 -10.69
CA THR A 402 23.26 -19.16 -10.88
C THR A 402 22.71 -20.17 -9.87
N THR A 403 21.73 -19.75 -9.10
CA THR A 403 21.08 -20.56 -8.06
C THR A 403 19.69 -21.00 -8.44
N VAL A 404 18.98 -20.20 -9.24
CA VAL A 404 17.65 -20.51 -9.77
C VAL A 404 17.60 -20.08 -11.23
N ASP A 405 16.96 -20.91 -12.05
CA ASP A 405 16.58 -20.63 -13.44
C ASP A 405 15.30 -21.44 -13.70
N THR A 406 14.16 -20.75 -13.75
CA THR A 406 12.86 -21.44 -13.83
C THR A 406 11.78 -20.53 -14.40
N ALA A 407 10.70 -21.15 -14.87
CA ALA A 407 9.57 -20.43 -15.43
C ALA A 407 8.23 -21.04 -14.97
N LYS A 408 7.18 -20.22 -15.00
CA LYS A 408 5.81 -20.63 -14.71
C LYS A 408 4.83 -19.95 -15.65
N SER A 409 4.02 -20.75 -16.33
CA SER A 409 2.87 -20.27 -17.11
C SER A 409 1.57 -20.71 -16.48
N GLY A 410 0.50 -19.98 -16.74
CA GLY A 410 -0.83 -20.35 -16.29
C GLY A 410 -1.91 -19.42 -16.82
N ASN A 411 -3.14 -19.80 -16.48
CA ASN A 411 -4.34 -19.02 -16.77
C ASN A 411 -5.04 -18.70 -15.47
N LEU A 412 -5.48 -17.46 -15.33
CA LEU A 412 -6.30 -17.01 -14.21
C LEU A 412 -7.68 -16.64 -14.76
N MET A 413 -8.71 -17.15 -14.11
CA MET A 413 -10.08 -16.79 -14.43
C MET A 413 -10.68 -16.07 -13.22
N ASN A 414 -10.88 -14.77 -13.36
CA ASN A 414 -11.52 -13.91 -12.38
C ASN A 414 -12.92 -13.57 -12.87
N TRP A 415 -13.90 -13.56 -11.98
CA TRP A 415 -15.28 -13.24 -12.35
C TRP A 415 -16.06 -12.65 -11.18
N LYS A 416 -17.09 -11.91 -11.49
CA LYS A 416 -18.03 -11.37 -10.51
C LYS A 416 -19.45 -11.42 -11.06
N ALA A 417 -20.42 -11.55 -10.17
CA ALA A 417 -21.83 -11.46 -10.46
C ALA A 417 -22.56 -10.80 -9.29
N GLY A 418 -23.56 -9.99 -9.61
CA GLY A 418 -24.34 -9.30 -8.60
C GLY A 418 -25.73 -8.96 -9.08
N ALA A 419 -26.58 -8.61 -8.12
CA ALA A 419 -27.91 -8.09 -8.35
C ALA A 419 -28.15 -6.89 -7.45
N LEU A 420 -28.87 -5.90 -7.96
CA LEU A 420 -29.26 -4.71 -7.23
C LEU A 420 -30.75 -4.46 -7.44
N TYR A 421 -31.44 -4.15 -6.34
CA TYR A 421 -32.85 -3.80 -6.36
C TYR A 421 -33.09 -2.45 -5.70
N HIS A 422 -33.68 -1.52 -6.42
CA HIS A 422 -34.12 -0.22 -5.90
C HIS A 422 -35.42 -0.37 -5.13
N LEU A 423 -35.34 -0.33 -3.79
CA LEU A 423 -36.50 -0.36 -2.91
C LEU A 423 -37.32 0.92 -3.02
N THR A 424 -36.62 2.03 -3.23
CA THR A 424 -37.16 3.38 -3.46
C THR A 424 -36.22 4.14 -4.38
N GLU A 425 -36.60 5.36 -4.80
CA GLU A 425 -35.71 6.23 -5.58
C GLU A 425 -34.41 6.62 -4.83
N ASN A 426 -34.42 6.51 -3.50
CA ASN A 426 -33.32 6.93 -2.64
C ASN A 426 -32.60 5.77 -1.95
N GLY A 427 -33.05 4.54 -2.14
CA GLY A 427 -32.52 3.39 -1.42
C GLY A 427 -32.51 2.10 -2.22
N ASN A 428 -31.42 1.34 -2.11
CA ASN A 428 -31.27 0.06 -2.75
C ASN A 428 -30.69 -1.00 -1.80
N VAL A 429 -30.88 -2.24 -2.19
CA VAL A 429 -30.19 -3.41 -1.63
C VAL A 429 -29.47 -4.13 -2.77
N TYR A 430 -28.32 -4.74 -2.44
CA TYR A 430 -27.54 -5.49 -3.42
C TYR A 430 -26.94 -6.75 -2.83
N ILE A 431 -26.62 -7.68 -3.67
CA ILE A 431 -25.83 -8.87 -3.38
C ILE A 431 -24.76 -9.03 -4.44
N ASN A 432 -23.53 -9.35 -4.03
CA ASN A 432 -22.40 -9.58 -4.93
C ASN A 432 -21.66 -10.84 -4.55
N TYR A 433 -21.16 -11.54 -5.57
CA TYR A 433 -20.18 -12.60 -5.43
C TYR A 433 -19.02 -12.36 -6.39
N ALA A 434 -17.78 -12.45 -5.91
CA ALA A 434 -16.60 -12.21 -6.72
C ALA A 434 -15.49 -13.22 -6.41
N VAL A 435 -14.73 -13.56 -7.45
CA VAL A 435 -13.59 -14.49 -7.39
C VAL A 435 -12.37 -13.80 -7.97
N SER A 436 -11.25 -13.83 -7.24
CA SER A 436 -9.96 -13.32 -7.68
C SER A 436 -8.86 -14.35 -7.45
N GLN A 437 -7.89 -14.39 -8.36
CA GLN A 437 -6.76 -15.33 -8.31
C GLN A 437 -5.43 -14.58 -8.41
N GLN A 438 -4.42 -15.09 -7.70
CA GLN A 438 -3.05 -14.59 -7.74
C GLN A 438 -2.08 -15.75 -7.99
N PRO A 439 -1.17 -15.67 -8.99
CA PRO A 439 -0.24 -16.74 -9.30
C PRO A 439 0.86 -16.87 -8.24
N PRO A 440 1.58 -17.99 -8.17
CA PRO A 440 2.83 -18.10 -7.42
C PRO A 440 3.85 -17.06 -7.87
N GLY A 441 4.75 -16.67 -6.95
CA GLY A 441 5.74 -15.62 -7.20
C GLY A 441 5.22 -14.20 -6.91
N GLY A 442 3.90 -14.05 -6.79
CA GLY A 442 3.26 -12.80 -6.39
C GLY A 442 3.75 -11.60 -7.20
N ASN A 443 4.16 -10.57 -6.50
CA ASN A 443 4.60 -9.31 -7.11
C ASN A 443 6.12 -9.14 -7.16
N ASN A 444 6.88 -10.05 -6.56
CA ASN A 444 8.34 -10.03 -6.60
C ASN A 444 8.91 -10.79 -7.79
N PHE A 445 8.05 -11.46 -8.57
CA PHE A 445 8.44 -12.35 -9.68
C PHE A 445 9.38 -13.49 -9.27
N ALA A 446 9.83 -13.53 -8.01
CA ALA A 446 10.74 -14.55 -7.51
C ALA A 446 10.05 -15.91 -7.53
N LEU A 447 10.59 -16.82 -8.33
CA LEU A 447 10.15 -18.20 -8.41
C LEU A 447 11.19 -19.13 -7.78
N ALA A 448 10.73 -20.30 -7.34
CA ALA A 448 11.60 -21.38 -6.93
C ALA A 448 11.26 -22.64 -7.73
N GLN A 449 12.26 -23.51 -7.90
CA GLN A 449 12.08 -24.76 -8.62
C GLN A 449 11.01 -25.64 -7.97
N SER A 450 10.30 -26.41 -8.78
CA SER A 450 9.33 -27.40 -8.31
C SER A 450 10.00 -28.37 -7.31
N GLY A 451 9.26 -28.69 -6.23
CA GLY A 451 9.78 -29.58 -5.19
C GLY A 451 10.82 -28.95 -4.24
N SER A 452 11.22 -27.69 -4.42
CA SER A 452 12.09 -26.98 -3.47
C SER A 452 11.39 -26.84 -2.11
N GLY A 453 11.91 -27.50 -1.06
CA GLY A 453 11.30 -27.49 0.27
C GLY A 453 11.29 -26.11 0.95
N ASN A 454 12.15 -25.18 0.52
CA ASN A 454 12.48 -23.95 1.27
C ASN A 454 11.86 -22.69 0.70
N SER A 455 10.87 -22.77 -0.18
CA SER A 455 10.32 -21.58 -0.82
C SER A 455 8.80 -21.58 -0.94
N ALA A 456 8.19 -20.45 -0.58
CA ALA A 456 6.78 -20.17 -0.80
C ALA A 456 6.42 -19.94 -2.28
N ASN A 457 7.41 -19.75 -3.17
CA ASN A 457 7.22 -19.33 -4.55
C ASN A 457 7.49 -20.47 -5.55
N ARG A 458 7.25 -21.71 -5.15
CA ARG A 458 7.46 -22.89 -5.99
C ARG A 458 6.58 -22.86 -7.22
N THR A 459 7.14 -23.27 -8.35
CA THR A 459 6.42 -23.30 -9.64
C THR A 459 5.33 -24.38 -9.72
N ASP A 460 5.33 -25.39 -8.84
CA ASP A 460 4.28 -26.40 -8.74
C ASP A 460 3.08 -25.97 -7.89
N PHE A 461 3.17 -24.83 -7.18
CA PHE A 461 2.02 -24.30 -6.45
C PHE A 461 0.93 -23.77 -7.37
N LYS A 462 -0.32 -23.89 -6.91
CA LYS A 462 -1.50 -23.37 -7.59
C LYS A 462 -1.65 -21.86 -7.32
N PRO A 463 -2.37 -21.12 -8.14
CA PRO A 463 -2.76 -19.76 -7.78
C PRO A 463 -3.54 -19.72 -6.45
N GLN A 464 -3.22 -18.75 -5.62
CA GLN A 464 -4.05 -18.39 -4.48
C GLN A 464 -5.40 -17.87 -4.99
N LYS A 465 -6.48 -18.21 -4.31
CA LYS A 465 -7.84 -17.84 -4.72
C LYS A 465 -8.60 -17.22 -3.57
N ALA A 466 -9.26 -16.10 -3.81
CA ALA A 466 -10.21 -15.49 -2.89
C ALA A 466 -11.61 -15.49 -3.48
N ASN A 467 -12.57 -15.83 -2.62
CA ASN A 467 -14.00 -15.78 -2.91
C ASN A 467 -14.66 -14.85 -1.90
N THR A 468 -15.39 -13.84 -2.38
CA THR A 468 -16.13 -12.92 -1.49
C THR A 468 -17.61 -12.95 -1.82
N SER A 469 -18.42 -13.09 -0.77
CA SER A 469 -19.86 -12.84 -0.80
C SER A 469 -20.14 -11.57 -0.01
N GLU A 470 -20.96 -10.69 -0.55
CA GLU A 470 -21.36 -9.45 0.10
C GLU A 470 -22.84 -9.16 -0.14
N ILE A 471 -23.54 -8.74 0.90
CA ILE A 471 -24.88 -8.17 0.84
C ILE A 471 -24.86 -6.80 1.50
N GLY A 472 -25.45 -5.81 0.85
CA GLY A 472 -25.43 -4.45 1.38
C GLY A 472 -26.63 -3.62 0.96
N THR A 473 -26.64 -2.41 1.49
CA THR A 473 -27.68 -1.41 1.22
C THR A 473 -27.08 -0.02 1.19
N LYS A 474 -27.63 0.85 0.36
CA LYS A 474 -27.23 2.26 0.21
C LYS A 474 -28.45 3.15 0.22
N TRP A 475 -28.40 4.21 1.00
CA TRP A 475 -29.52 5.14 1.16
C TRP A 475 -29.05 6.59 1.05
N GLN A 476 -29.67 7.33 0.14
CA GLN A 476 -29.53 8.77 0.05
C GLN A 476 -30.64 9.44 0.87
N VAL A 477 -30.28 10.08 1.96
CA VAL A 477 -31.22 10.76 2.85
C VAL A 477 -31.00 12.28 2.84
N LEU A 478 -31.83 13.04 3.55
CA LEU A 478 -31.76 14.50 3.64
C LEU A 478 -31.72 15.17 2.25
N ASP A 479 -32.72 14.87 1.42
CA ASP A 479 -32.81 15.34 0.01
C ASP A 479 -31.56 14.97 -0.82
N LYS A 480 -31.11 13.73 -0.71
CA LYS A 480 -29.95 13.16 -1.40
C LYS A 480 -28.59 13.79 -1.03
N ARG A 481 -28.54 14.58 0.04
CA ARG A 481 -27.30 15.22 0.49
C ARG A 481 -26.40 14.30 1.34
N LEU A 482 -26.95 13.26 1.94
CA LEU A 482 -26.22 12.34 2.82
C LEU A 482 -26.38 10.90 2.36
N LEU A 483 -25.27 10.24 2.07
CA LEU A 483 -25.21 8.82 1.73
C LEU A 483 -24.91 7.98 2.98
N LEU A 484 -25.76 7.02 3.28
CA LEU A 484 -25.57 5.98 4.28
C LEU A 484 -25.36 4.65 3.56
N THR A 485 -24.35 3.88 3.98
CA THR A 485 -24.10 2.54 3.46
C THR A 485 -23.91 1.53 4.57
N ALA A 486 -24.37 0.31 4.35
CA ALA A 486 -24.09 -0.81 5.24
C ALA A 486 -23.89 -2.08 4.41
N ALA A 487 -22.92 -2.91 4.79
CA ALA A 487 -22.64 -4.17 4.12
C ALA A 487 -22.23 -5.25 5.12
N LEU A 488 -22.66 -6.49 4.84
CA LEU A 488 -22.15 -7.71 5.45
C LEU A 488 -21.29 -8.41 4.42
N PHE A 489 -20.10 -8.86 4.80
CA PHE A 489 -19.19 -9.52 3.87
C PHE A 489 -18.54 -10.76 4.48
N ARG A 490 -18.14 -11.67 3.59
CA ARG A 490 -17.33 -12.85 3.91
C ARG A 490 -16.39 -13.13 2.77
N THR A 491 -15.10 -13.18 3.07
CA THR A 491 -14.03 -13.55 2.15
C THR A 491 -13.35 -14.82 2.61
N ASP A 492 -13.32 -15.84 1.77
CA ASP A 492 -12.53 -17.05 1.96
C ASP A 492 -11.31 -17.01 1.02
N ILE A 493 -10.11 -17.14 1.58
CA ILE A 493 -8.85 -17.23 0.84
C ILE A 493 -8.37 -18.68 0.91
N GLU A 494 -8.14 -19.28 -0.25
CA GLU A 494 -7.75 -20.68 -0.43
C GLU A 494 -6.40 -20.79 -1.14
N ASN A 495 -5.76 -21.95 -1.02
CA ASN A 495 -4.41 -22.21 -1.55
C ASN A 495 -3.34 -21.27 -0.94
N GLU A 496 -3.54 -20.89 0.32
CA GLU A 496 -2.49 -20.20 1.07
C GLU A 496 -1.27 -21.10 1.21
N VAL A 497 -0.10 -20.49 1.01
CA VAL A 497 1.18 -21.17 1.20
C VAL A 497 1.63 -20.98 2.63
N GLU A 498 1.92 -22.09 3.32
CA GLU A 498 2.32 -22.09 4.72
C GLU A 498 3.62 -22.84 4.94
N GLN A 499 4.41 -22.39 5.90
CA GLN A 499 5.63 -23.06 6.30
C GLN A 499 5.33 -24.12 7.35
N ASN A 500 5.76 -25.35 7.09
CA ASN A 500 5.66 -26.49 8.01
C ASN A 500 6.67 -26.41 9.15
N ASP A 501 6.52 -27.24 10.19
CA ASP A 501 7.43 -27.29 11.35
C ASP A 501 8.87 -27.67 10.98
N ASP A 502 9.06 -28.42 9.93
CA ASP A 502 10.35 -28.82 9.40
C ASP A 502 10.99 -27.76 8.49
N GLY A 503 10.34 -26.58 8.35
CA GLY A 503 10.79 -25.48 7.51
C GLY A 503 10.43 -25.60 6.04
N THR A 504 9.77 -26.69 5.62
CA THR A 504 9.26 -26.83 4.24
C THR A 504 7.97 -26.05 4.04
N TYR A 505 7.55 -25.88 2.79
CA TYR A 505 6.32 -25.17 2.46
C TYR A 505 5.29 -26.10 1.83
N SER A 506 4.04 -25.93 2.21
CA SER A 506 2.88 -26.61 1.64
C SER A 506 1.77 -25.61 1.31
N GLN A 507 0.84 -26.03 0.44
CA GLN A 507 -0.25 -25.17 -0.03
C GLN A 507 -1.60 -25.82 0.31
N TYR A 508 -2.00 -25.71 1.58
CA TYR A 508 -3.28 -26.20 2.06
C TYR A 508 -4.03 -25.16 2.92
N GLY A 509 -3.43 -24.01 3.12
CA GLY A 509 -3.96 -22.95 3.98
C GLY A 509 -5.30 -22.42 3.50
N LYS A 510 -6.18 -22.15 4.45
CA LYS A 510 -7.46 -21.49 4.24
C LYS A 510 -7.69 -20.46 5.33
N LYS A 511 -7.92 -19.22 4.91
CA LYS A 511 -8.25 -18.08 5.78
C LYS A 511 -9.66 -17.60 5.50
N ARG A 512 -10.30 -17.04 6.51
CA ARG A 512 -11.61 -16.40 6.40
C ARG A 512 -11.61 -15.06 7.09
N VAL A 513 -12.16 -14.06 6.41
CA VAL A 513 -12.49 -12.77 7.00
C VAL A 513 -13.96 -12.49 6.78
N GLU A 514 -14.69 -12.24 7.85
CA GLU A 514 -16.12 -11.94 7.81
C GLU A 514 -16.44 -10.79 8.77
N GLY A 515 -17.42 -9.98 8.42
CA GLY A 515 -17.78 -8.84 9.22
C GLY A 515 -18.83 -7.95 8.60
N TYR A 516 -18.97 -6.75 9.16
CA TYR A 516 -19.83 -5.72 8.61
C TYR A 516 -19.16 -4.36 8.60
N GLU A 517 -19.62 -3.53 7.71
CA GLU A 517 -19.16 -2.16 7.51
C GLU A 517 -20.36 -1.22 7.43
N ILE A 518 -20.23 -0.05 8.07
CA ILE A 518 -21.22 1.03 8.00
C ILE A 518 -20.47 2.30 7.64
N SER A 519 -21.01 3.13 6.75
CA SER A 519 -20.41 4.42 6.43
C SER A 519 -21.45 5.51 6.23
N VAL A 520 -21.00 6.74 6.41
CA VAL A 520 -21.74 7.97 6.17
C VAL A 520 -20.86 8.95 5.40
N ALA A 521 -21.41 9.60 4.39
CA ALA A 521 -20.69 10.63 3.64
C ALA A 521 -21.68 11.67 3.07
N GLY A 522 -21.37 12.93 3.25
CA GLY A 522 -22.15 14.04 2.67
C GLY A 522 -22.47 15.14 3.66
N ASN A 523 -23.57 15.85 3.42
CA ASN A 523 -23.95 17.04 4.17
C ASN A 523 -25.20 16.77 5.03
N ILE A 524 -25.10 16.98 6.35
CA ILE A 524 -26.25 16.97 7.26
C ILE A 524 -27.08 18.25 7.03
N THR A 525 -26.40 19.38 6.93
CA THR A 525 -26.97 20.66 6.46
C THR A 525 -26.07 21.25 5.39
N PRO A 526 -26.46 22.30 4.63
CA PRO A 526 -25.57 22.95 3.68
C PRO A 526 -24.23 23.41 4.27
N ALA A 527 -24.20 23.70 5.57
CA ALA A 527 -23.01 24.15 6.30
C ALA A 527 -22.27 23.04 7.05
N TRP A 528 -22.84 21.84 7.17
CA TRP A 528 -22.29 20.77 8.00
C TRP A 528 -22.08 19.48 7.21
N GLN A 529 -20.82 19.18 6.93
CA GLN A 529 -20.37 17.99 6.24
C GLN A 529 -19.83 16.94 7.21
N VAL A 530 -20.12 15.67 6.93
CA VAL A 530 -19.58 14.52 7.66
C VAL A 530 -19.10 13.44 6.70
N ILE A 531 -18.02 12.76 7.06
CA ILE A 531 -17.56 11.54 6.42
C ILE A 531 -17.01 10.61 7.48
N GLY A 532 -17.41 9.35 7.44
CA GLY A 532 -16.94 8.39 8.43
C GLY A 532 -17.38 6.98 8.14
N GLY A 533 -16.87 6.07 8.94
CA GLY A 533 -17.22 4.67 8.86
C GLY A 533 -16.77 3.87 10.05
N TYR A 534 -17.37 2.72 10.18
CA TYR A 534 -17.04 1.72 11.17
C TYR A 534 -16.97 0.35 10.50
N THR A 535 -15.94 -0.40 10.81
CA THR A 535 -15.78 -1.79 10.39
C THR A 535 -15.62 -2.67 11.62
N GLN A 536 -16.40 -3.74 11.67
CA GLN A 536 -16.16 -4.87 12.55
C GLN A 536 -15.87 -6.08 11.68
N GLN A 537 -14.74 -6.73 11.93
CA GLN A 537 -14.33 -7.89 11.17
C GLN A 537 -13.65 -8.93 12.07
N LYS A 538 -13.85 -10.19 11.73
CA LYS A 538 -13.15 -11.30 12.34
C LYS A 538 -12.37 -12.03 11.27
N ALA A 539 -11.06 -12.08 11.45
CA ALA A 539 -10.16 -12.79 10.56
C ALA A 539 -9.65 -14.05 11.27
N THR A 540 -9.78 -15.20 10.64
CA THR A 540 -9.42 -16.51 11.24
C THR A 540 -8.76 -17.43 10.24
N ILE A 541 -7.83 -18.26 10.72
CA ILE A 541 -7.28 -19.38 9.97
C ILE A 541 -8.25 -20.54 10.12
N LYS A 542 -8.74 -21.06 9.00
CA LYS A 542 -9.65 -22.22 8.98
C LYS A 542 -8.90 -23.54 8.77
N ASN A 543 -7.78 -23.50 8.09
CA ASN A 543 -6.87 -24.60 7.91
C ASN A 543 -5.45 -24.05 7.79
N GLY A 544 -4.50 -24.64 8.48
CA GLY A 544 -3.13 -24.20 8.54
C GLY A 544 -2.65 -23.93 9.97
N LYS A 545 -1.44 -23.43 10.10
CA LYS A 545 -0.84 -23.07 11.39
C LYS A 545 -1.37 -21.74 11.90
N ASP A 546 -1.45 -21.65 13.21
CA ASP A 546 -1.64 -20.39 13.89
C ASP A 546 -0.46 -19.46 13.62
N VAL A 547 -0.75 -18.24 13.13
CA VAL A 547 0.28 -17.24 12.81
C VAL A 547 0.45 -16.20 13.91
N ALA A 548 -0.48 -16.13 14.86
CA ALA A 548 -0.34 -15.27 16.02
C ALA A 548 0.52 -15.93 17.09
N GLN A 549 1.38 -15.15 17.74
CA GLN A 549 2.32 -15.67 18.74
C GLN A 549 1.62 -16.31 19.95
N ASP A 550 0.42 -15.88 20.28
CA ASP A 550 -0.39 -16.43 21.39
C ASP A 550 -1.08 -17.76 21.07
N GLY A 551 -0.80 -18.35 19.90
CA GLY A 551 -1.41 -19.57 19.41
C GLY A 551 -2.85 -19.40 18.94
N SER A 552 -3.34 -18.16 18.78
CA SER A 552 -4.66 -17.90 18.23
C SER A 552 -4.68 -18.01 16.71
N SER A 553 -5.85 -18.27 16.15
CA SER A 553 -6.07 -18.26 14.70
C SER A 553 -6.30 -16.85 14.14
N SER A 554 -6.00 -15.79 14.91
CA SER A 554 -6.11 -14.40 14.47
C SER A 554 -5.07 -14.08 13.41
N LEU A 555 -5.45 -13.30 12.40
CA LEU A 555 -4.51 -12.84 11.38
C LEU A 555 -3.72 -11.62 11.87
N PRO A 556 -2.43 -11.53 11.53
CA PRO A 556 -1.62 -10.37 11.90
C PRO A 556 -2.10 -9.10 11.20
N TYR A 557 -1.85 -7.96 11.83
CA TYR A 557 -2.13 -6.61 11.32
C TYR A 557 -3.59 -6.39 10.88
N THR A 558 -4.53 -7.14 11.47
CA THR A 558 -5.94 -7.09 11.13
C THR A 558 -6.76 -6.80 12.39
N PRO A 559 -7.04 -5.53 12.70
CA PRO A 559 -7.84 -5.17 13.87
C PRO A 559 -9.29 -5.63 13.69
N GLU A 560 -9.91 -6.11 14.76
CA GLU A 560 -11.32 -6.50 14.73
C GLU A 560 -12.26 -5.30 14.60
N HIS A 561 -11.85 -4.16 15.13
CA HIS A 561 -12.67 -2.93 15.14
C HIS A 561 -11.84 -1.78 14.61
N ALA A 562 -12.43 -1.00 13.72
CA ALA A 562 -11.89 0.26 13.25
C ALA A 562 -13.02 1.27 13.05
N PHE A 563 -12.77 2.48 13.48
CA PHE A 563 -13.71 3.61 13.35
C PHE A 563 -12.95 4.84 12.87
N THR A 564 -13.59 5.63 12.02
CA THR A 564 -13.14 6.97 11.66
C THR A 564 -14.32 7.87 11.42
N LEU A 565 -14.24 9.10 11.87
CA LEU A 565 -15.24 10.13 11.61
C LEU A 565 -14.54 11.48 11.47
N TRP A 566 -14.88 12.19 10.43
CA TRP A 566 -14.53 13.59 10.24
C TRP A 566 -15.79 14.41 10.10
N SER A 567 -15.87 15.53 10.78
CA SER A 567 -16.96 16.49 10.76
C SER A 567 -16.42 17.88 10.51
N GLN A 568 -16.96 18.59 9.53
CA GLN A 568 -16.59 19.95 9.18
C GLN A 568 -17.83 20.84 9.14
N TYR A 569 -17.74 21.99 9.77
CA TYR A 569 -18.81 22.97 9.87
C TYR A 569 -18.33 24.34 9.36
N GLN A 570 -19.09 24.93 8.45
CA GLN A 570 -18.91 26.30 7.99
C GLN A 570 -19.58 27.22 8.99
N ALA A 571 -18.79 27.79 9.90
CA ALA A 571 -19.30 28.62 11.00
C ALA A 571 -19.75 30.00 10.53
N THR A 572 -19.03 30.58 9.56
CA THR A 572 -19.37 31.83 8.84
C THR A 572 -18.99 31.65 7.38
N ASP A 573 -19.24 32.66 6.54
CA ASP A 573 -18.84 32.63 5.13
C ASP A 573 -17.31 32.47 4.96
N ASP A 574 -16.52 32.91 5.95
CA ASP A 574 -15.05 32.90 5.88
C ASP A 574 -14.40 31.90 6.83
N ILE A 575 -15.10 31.38 7.83
CA ILE A 575 -14.53 30.51 8.87
C ILE A 575 -15.15 29.13 8.80
N SER A 576 -14.31 28.11 8.67
CA SER A 576 -14.66 26.70 8.80
C SER A 576 -13.91 26.05 9.96
N VAL A 577 -14.59 25.15 10.67
CA VAL A 577 -13.99 24.34 11.73
C VAL A 577 -14.23 22.87 11.43
N GLY A 578 -13.25 22.06 11.73
CA GLY A 578 -13.35 20.61 11.55
C GLY A 578 -12.76 19.87 12.74
N ALA A 579 -13.30 18.72 13.04
CA ALA A 579 -12.74 17.80 14.00
C ALA A 579 -13.07 16.37 13.61
N GLY A 580 -12.17 15.47 13.94
CA GLY A 580 -12.35 14.06 13.68
C GLY A 580 -11.65 13.18 14.68
N ALA A 581 -12.01 11.92 14.68
CA ALA A 581 -11.39 10.90 15.51
C ALA A 581 -11.30 9.59 14.74
N ARG A 582 -10.25 8.83 15.03
CA ARG A 582 -10.07 7.46 14.53
C ARG A 582 -9.76 6.53 15.70
N TYR A 583 -10.31 5.34 15.62
CA TYR A 583 -10.01 4.24 16.51
C TYR A 583 -9.49 3.06 15.70
N ILE A 584 -8.37 2.52 16.12
CA ILE A 584 -7.83 1.27 15.61
C ILE A 584 -7.79 0.29 16.77
N GLY A 585 -8.45 -0.84 16.62
CA GLY A 585 -8.45 -1.91 17.62
C GLY A 585 -7.08 -2.58 17.76
N SER A 586 -6.97 -3.43 18.75
CA SER A 586 -5.78 -4.26 18.97
C SER A 586 -5.43 -5.07 17.72
N MET A 587 -4.13 -5.17 17.42
CA MET A 587 -3.59 -5.93 16.28
C MET A 587 -2.57 -6.94 16.75
N HIS A 588 -2.69 -8.18 16.28
CA HIS A 588 -1.69 -9.22 16.51
C HIS A 588 -0.49 -9.02 15.58
N LYS A 589 0.72 -9.32 16.08
CA LYS A 589 1.90 -9.44 15.21
C LYS A 589 1.93 -10.82 14.56
N GLY A 590 2.62 -10.94 13.42
CA GLY A 590 2.87 -12.25 12.81
C GLY A 590 3.83 -13.09 13.64
N SER A 591 3.77 -14.40 13.47
CA SER A 591 4.75 -15.34 14.00
C SER A 591 5.57 -15.89 12.83
N ASP A 592 6.85 -15.60 12.79
CA ASP A 592 7.83 -16.18 11.87
C ASP A 592 8.85 -17.08 12.60
N GLY A 593 8.42 -17.65 13.74
CA GLY A 593 9.25 -18.42 14.66
C GLY A 593 9.98 -17.54 15.68
N ALA A 594 9.83 -16.23 15.63
CA ALA A 594 10.42 -15.34 16.63
C ALA A 594 9.55 -15.27 17.89
N VAL A 595 10.21 -15.23 19.03
CA VAL A 595 9.59 -15.22 20.36
C VAL A 595 9.58 -13.84 21.01
N GLY A 596 9.74 -12.78 20.22
CA GLY A 596 9.70 -11.41 20.72
C GLY A 596 8.29 -11.01 21.17
N THR A 597 8.22 -10.09 22.11
CA THR A 597 6.98 -9.59 22.73
C THR A 597 6.89 -8.07 22.63
N PRO A 598 5.69 -7.48 22.73
CA PRO A 598 4.38 -8.11 22.96
C PRO A 598 3.84 -8.87 21.74
N ALA A 599 2.86 -9.75 21.99
CA ALA A 599 2.18 -10.53 20.94
C ALA A 599 1.19 -9.70 20.13
N PHE A 600 0.72 -8.59 20.69
CA PHE A 600 -0.24 -7.68 20.06
C PHE A 600 -0.01 -6.24 20.53
N THR A 601 -0.51 -5.29 19.76
CA THR A 601 -0.57 -3.87 20.13
C THR A 601 -1.92 -3.55 20.73
N GLU A 602 -1.97 -2.62 21.68
CA GLU A 602 -3.23 -2.12 22.25
C GLU A 602 -3.97 -1.27 21.23
N GLY A 603 -5.30 -1.28 21.31
CA GLY A 603 -6.14 -0.38 20.52
C GLY A 603 -6.00 1.07 21.02
N TYR A 604 -6.16 2.03 20.12
CA TYR A 604 -5.97 3.44 20.43
C TYR A 604 -6.95 4.37 19.72
N TRP A 605 -7.16 5.55 20.30
CA TRP A 605 -7.88 6.68 19.73
C TRP A 605 -6.94 7.82 19.40
N VAL A 606 -7.12 8.43 18.24
CA VAL A 606 -6.44 9.68 17.86
C VAL A 606 -7.50 10.65 17.34
N ALA A 607 -7.42 11.90 17.80
CA ALA A 607 -8.30 12.98 17.35
C ALA A 607 -7.48 14.06 16.64
N ASP A 608 -8.08 14.65 15.61
CA ASP A 608 -7.51 15.73 14.82
C ASP A 608 -8.49 16.91 14.75
N ALA A 609 -7.98 18.13 14.55
CA ALA A 609 -8.80 19.32 14.40
C ALA A 609 -8.28 20.21 13.25
N LYS A 610 -9.17 21.04 12.72
CA LYS A 610 -8.90 21.97 11.62
C LYS A 610 -9.60 23.30 11.86
N LEU A 611 -8.90 24.37 11.53
CA LEU A 611 -9.45 25.72 11.41
C LEU A 611 -9.12 26.25 10.00
N GLY A 612 -10.14 26.62 9.24
CA GLY A 612 -10.00 27.25 7.93
C GLY A 612 -10.44 28.71 8.00
N TYR A 613 -9.69 29.58 7.32
CA TYR A 613 -10.03 31.00 7.19
C TYR A 613 -9.83 31.47 5.75
N ARG A 614 -10.92 31.90 5.12
CA ARG A 614 -10.90 32.50 3.77
C ARG A 614 -10.67 34.00 3.88
N VAL A 615 -9.51 34.45 3.37
CA VAL A 615 -9.17 35.86 3.31
C VAL A 615 -9.95 36.57 2.19
N ASN A 616 -10.02 35.92 1.01
CA ASN A 616 -10.74 36.38 -0.15
C ASN A 616 -10.98 35.22 -1.13
N ARG A 617 -11.42 35.51 -2.37
CA ARG A 617 -11.70 34.45 -3.38
C ARG A 617 -10.46 33.67 -3.81
N ASN A 618 -9.28 34.25 -3.66
CA ASN A 618 -8.02 33.73 -4.19
C ASN A 618 -7.10 33.18 -3.11
N LEU A 619 -7.37 33.43 -1.82
CA LEU A 619 -6.49 33.04 -0.73
C LEU A 619 -7.28 32.55 0.48
N ASP A 620 -6.95 31.37 0.93
CA ASP A 620 -7.38 30.83 2.22
C ASP A 620 -6.20 30.26 3.02
N PHE A 621 -6.36 30.20 4.33
CA PHE A 621 -5.44 29.55 5.26
C PHE A 621 -6.14 28.39 5.96
N GLN A 622 -5.38 27.35 6.21
CA GLN A 622 -5.84 26.18 6.96
C GLN A 622 -4.80 25.81 8.02
N LEU A 623 -5.23 25.77 9.27
CA LEU A 623 -4.44 25.22 10.38
C LEU A 623 -4.98 23.83 10.72
N ASN A 624 -4.15 22.82 10.63
CA ASN A 624 -4.45 21.47 11.09
C ASN A 624 -3.66 21.17 12.36
N VAL A 625 -4.30 20.48 13.30
CA VAL A 625 -3.67 19.91 14.49
C VAL A 625 -3.93 18.41 14.45
N TYR A 626 -2.88 17.63 14.24
CA TYR A 626 -2.94 16.17 14.26
C TYR A 626 -2.59 15.66 15.65
N ASN A 627 -3.21 14.55 16.04
CA ASN A 627 -3.11 14.01 17.39
C ASN A 627 -3.34 15.08 18.47
N LEU A 628 -4.53 15.70 18.45
CA LEU A 628 -4.90 16.86 19.26
C LEU A 628 -4.61 16.68 20.75
N PHE A 629 -4.81 15.48 21.28
CA PHE A 629 -4.65 15.14 22.70
C PHE A 629 -3.26 14.59 23.05
N ASP A 630 -2.35 14.54 22.07
CA ASP A 630 -0.99 14.02 22.24
C ASP A 630 -0.98 12.58 22.78
N THR A 631 -1.84 11.75 22.22
CA THR A 631 -1.98 10.35 22.62
C THR A 631 -0.73 9.58 22.25
N ASP A 632 -0.14 8.88 23.22
CA ASP A 632 0.96 7.92 23.00
C ASP A 632 0.38 6.58 22.55
N TYR A 633 0.83 6.06 21.40
CA TYR A 633 0.33 4.80 20.84
C TYR A 633 1.39 4.09 20.01
N VAL A 634 1.19 2.81 19.78
CA VAL A 634 2.00 1.99 18.89
C VAL A 634 1.36 2.00 17.50
N ALA A 635 2.02 2.63 16.53
CA ALA A 635 1.53 2.69 15.16
C ALA A 635 1.66 1.33 14.46
N SER A 636 2.79 0.65 14.64
CA SER A 636 3.02 -0.69 14.13
C SER A 636 4.05 -1.44 14.97
N ILE A 637 3.95 -2.77 14.99
CA ILE A 637 4.92 -3.66 15.61
C ILE A 637 5.46 -4.61 14.53
N ASN A 638 6.78 -4.84 14.52
CA ASN A 638 7.33 -5.73 13.51
C ASN A 638 6.92 -7.20 13.76
N LYS A 639 6.96 -8.00 12.72
CA LYS A 639 6.52 -9.41 12.74
C LYS A 639 7.21 -10.23 13.83
N SER A 640 8.48 -9.97 14.10
CA SER A 640 9.24 -10.65 15.14
C SER A 640 8.95 -10.16 16.57
N GLY A 641 8.32 -9.00 16.74
CA GLY A 641 7.94 -8.43 18.03
C GLY A 641 9.08 -7.79 18.84
N TYR A 642 10.25 -7.60 18.26
CA TYR A 642 11.39 -7.00 18.97
C TYR A 642 11.49 -5.49 18.84
N ARG A 643 10.80 -4.91 17.84
CA ARG A 643 10.79 -3.47 17.57
C ARG A 643 9.43 -3.00 17.11
N TYR A 644 9.18 -1.72 17.26
CA TYR A 644 7.94 -1.08 16.87
C TYR A 644 8.18 0.34 16.37
N HIS A 645 7.19 0.91 15.69
CA HIS A 645 7.13 2.33 15.37
C HIS A 645 6.13 3.01 16.30
N PRO A 646 6.57 4.03 17.05
CA PRO A 646 5.65 4.84 17.87
C PRO A 646 4.71 5.64 16.96
N GLY A 647 3.53 5.98 17.47
CA GLY A 647 2.63 6.92 16.82
C GLY A 647 3.22 8.33 16.83
N GLU A 648 2.86 9.12 15.81
CA GLU A 648 3.27 10.53 15.78
C GLU A 648 2.67 11.31 16.94
N PRO A 649 3.48 12.15 17.63
CA PRO A 649 2.98 13.07 18.66
C PRO A 649 2.12 14.16 18.04
N ARG A 650 1.58 15.05 18.87
CA ARG A 650 0.82 16.20 18.36
C ARG A 650 1.67 17.07 17.45
N THR A 651 1.14 17.34 16.25
CA THR A 651 1.78 18.18 15.23
C THR A 651 0.82 19.27 14.74
N PHE A 652 1.40 20.35 14.27
CA PHE A 652 0.69 21.49 13.70
C PHE A 652 1.13 21.70 12.26
N LEU A 653 0.17 22.01 11.38
CA LEU A 653 0.41 22.26 9.97
C LEU A 653 -0.41 23.48 9.54
N LEU A 654 0.27 24.54 9.11
CA LEU A 654 -0.35 25.72 8.51
C LEU A 654 -0.15 25.67 7.00
N THR A 655 -1.23 25.78 6.25
CA THR A 655 -1.24 25.79 4.79
C THR A 655 -1.90 27.08 4.29
N ALA A 656 -1.28 27.74 3.33
CA ALA A 656 -1.88 28.77 2.51
C ALA A 656 -2.25 28.17 1.14
N ASN A 657 -3.51 28.28 0.74
CA ASN A 657 -4.02 27.87 -0.57
C ASN A 657 -4.32 29.11 -1.42
N MET A 658 -3.89 29.06 -2.65
CA MET A 658 -4.06 30.15 -3.62
C MET A 658 -4.75 29.61 -4.88
N HIS A 659 -5.77 30.34 -5.36
CA HIS A 659 -6.61 29.97 -6.50
C HIS A 659 -6.71 31.16 -7.48
N PHE A 660 -6.39 30.96 -8.75
CA PHE A 660 -6.40 32.00 -9.79
C PHE A 660 -7.05 31.52 -11.08
#